data_ba01e83ef3aac8b14316a448005aedec
#
_entry.id   ba01e83ef3aac8b14316a448005aedec
#
_cell.length_a   1.000
_cell.length_b   1.000
_cell.length_c   1.000
_cell.angle_alpha   90.00
_cell.angle_beta   90.00
_cell.angle_gamma   90.00
#
_symmetry.space_group_name_H-M   'P 1'
#
loop_
_entity.id
_entity.type
_entity.pdbx_description
1 polymer ?
#
loop_
_entity_poly.entity_id
_entity_poly.type
_entity_poly.pdbx_seq_one_letter_code
_entity_poly.pdbx_strand_id
1 'polypeptide(L)'
;MNRKILIAALAGAGVAIAGAVLYFTDTIERQPGALAVFTPKAAKTVPFWPARVTTLAGDGIPGALDGPAASSRFDDPFGVALDSKGHIYIADAGDTNRIRTIAPDGTVATFAGSSEGFKDGVGTAAAFNTPSSIAFDHEGNLYVADTGNHAIRKIAKDGTVTTLAGDGSRGDNDGVGRAARFNGPVGLAVDDTGVVWVADTYNDRIRRIGRDGTVTTVAGGRRPGNADGIGAAAGFDTPSAIAVATDGTLYVADTGNNAIRRIAGDGTVTTVAMPQEGERRPVLRRPAGLALTRDGYLYIAASSGGRILQLTPEGEYRALQDADVPPDADGFGPDGTVQLYGPRGIAVERDGGLVVADANAHRLHRLSRPRAGEAPPARPQPVAVRREAPMPWPVGPQDTVHEVVGVMGEVRGSYNGDSRDHFHAGLDVRADVGARVLAVFPSKVSDPYANWGFDSLSEGLSLGPLSYIHMRVGRDSRGKPLDPRFQLLLVEEGKARGRPERVRVPRGTRFAVGDPLGTINAMAHVHLDYYQGGAVVNPLTLPFVGFTDTVAPRINSIALFDSSGTRLRPPQGTRKQPVLDKRLRVPRALGEVNIVVDAYDQVDGNLARRRLGLYKLGYQLLRADGTVVPGYERPLITQVYDRLPRNPDAVKAVYAPSSGITVYGSKSTRFAYAADSRLRDGEAKTGSWNVAALAPGEYILRIHAADFAGQVALEGRDLALVIE
;
A
#
# COMPACT_ATOMS: atom_id res chain seq x y z
N MET A 1 32.66 61.26 -47.61
CA MET A 1 31.91 60.13 -47.06
C MET A 1 30.43 60.36 -47.34
N ASN A 2 29.86 59.47 -48.11
CA ASN A 2 28.55 59.65 -48.73
C ASN A 2 27.40 59.57 -47.70
N ARG A 3 26.55 60.61 -47.65
CA ARG A 3 25.36 60.71 -46.79
C ARG A 3 24.44 59.45 -46.83
N LYS A 4 24.49 58.71 -47.93
CA LYS A 4 23.70 57.45 -48.09
C LYS A 4 24.22 56.27 -47.26
N ILE A 5 25.51 56.24 -46.89
CA ILE A 5 26.09 55.17 -46.04
C ILE A 5 25.75 55.47 -44.57
N LEU A 6 25.64 56.69 -44.15
CA LEU A 6 25.27 57.05 -42.76
C LEU A 6 23.80 56.73 -42.44
N ILE A 7 22.89 56.87 -43.44
CA ILE A 7 21.47 56.58 -43.28
C ILE A 7 21.24 55.01 -43.20
N ALA A 8 22.02 54.25 -43.94
CA ALA A 8 21.94 52.78 -43.87
C ALA A 8 22.47 52.21 -42.54
N ALA A 9 23.52 52.84 -41.96
CA ALA A 9 24.07 52.43 -40.66
C ALA A 9 23.12 52.77 -39.49
N LEU A 10 22.42 53.91 -39.58
CA LEU A 10 21.41 54.31 -38.57
C LEU A 10 20.14 53.50 -38.69
N ALA A 11 19.70 53.08 -39.88
CA ALA A 11 18.56 52.18 -40.06
C ALA A 11 18.85 50.77 -39.55
N GLY A 12 20.08 50.25 -39.75
CA GLY A 12 20.51 48.95 -39.24
C GLY A 12 20.57 48.90 -37.69
N ALA A 13 21.05 49.97 -37.07
CA ALA A 13 21.08 50.09 -35.62
C ALA A 13 19.67 50.24 -35.02
N GLY A 14 18.76 50.96 -35.71
CA GLY A 14 17.36 51.11 -35.29
C GLY A 14 16.58 49.81 -35.33
N VAL A 15 16.79 48.97 -36.35
CA VAL A 15 16.14 47.65 -36.45
C VAL A 15 16.69 46.66 -35.42
N ALA A 16 18.01 46.71 -35.12
CA ALA A 16 18.60 45.86 -34.07
C ALA A 16 18.09 46.23 -32.66
N ILE A 17 17.89 47.53 -32.37
CA ILE A 17 17.35 48.01 -31.11
C ILE A 17 15.84 47.69 -31.02
N ALA A 18 15.08 47.85 -32.11
CA ALA A 18 13.66 47.48 -32.14
C ALA A 18 13.45 45.95 -32.01
N GLY A 19 14.33 45.13 -32.64
CA GLY A 19 14.31 43.67 -32.48
C GLY A 19 14.66 43.21 -31.06
N ALA A 20 15.65 43.86 -30.43
CA ALA A 20 16.00 43.58 -29.04
C ALA A 20 14.91 44.00 -28.06
N VAL A 21 14.25 45.14 -28.30
CA VAL A 21 13.13 45.64 -27.48
C VAL A 21 11.90 44.73 -27.65
N LEU A 22 11.60 44.27 -28.89
CA LEU A 22 10.50 43.31 -29.12
C LEU A 22 10.77 41.93 -28.53
N TYR A 23 12.04 41.45 -28.50
CA TYR A 23 12.39 40.17 -27.87
C TYR A 23 12.31 40.21 -26.33
N PHE A 24 12.50 41.42 -25.72
CA PHE A 24 12.39 41.58 -24.27
C PHE A 24 10.98 41.93 -23.80
N THR A 25 10.06 42.40 -24.66
CA THR A 25 8.70 42.79 -24.24
C THR A 25 7.73 41.60 -24.18
N ASP A 26 8.02 40.50 -24.85
CA ASP A 26 7.15 39.28 -24.79
C ASP A 26 7.36 38.43 -23.52
N THR A 27 8.30 38.85 -22.63
CA THR A 27 8.62 38.08 -21.40
C THR A 27 8.35 38.89 -20.11
N ILE A 28 7.75 40.07 -20.17
CA ILE A 28 7.49 40.89 -18.97
C ILE A 28 6.00 41.23 -18.89
N GLU A 29 5.25 40.45 -18.10
CA GLU A 29 3.95 40.88 -17.62
C GLU A 29 4.15 42.08 -16.64
N ARG A 30 3.77 43.28 -17.06
CA ARG A 30 3.82 44.50 -16.23
C ARG A 30 2.67 44.48 -15.21
N GLN A 31 2.98 44.19 -13.95
CA GLN A 31 2.19 44.72 -12.84
C GLN A 31 2.79 46.07 -12.40
N PRO A 32 1.98 47.14 -12.16
CA PRO A 32 2.49 48.42 -11.74
C PRO A 32 3.04 48.33 -10.31
N GLY A 33 4.36 48.54 -10.16
CA GLY A 33 5.02 48.72 -8.86
C GLY A 33 5.83 47.53 -8.30
N ALA A 34 5.99 46.41 -9.01
CA ALA A 34 6.85 45.32 -8.56
C ALA A 34 8.12 45.20 -9.41
N LEU A 35 9.28 45.09 -8.78
CA LEU A 35 10.49 44.60 -9.41
C LEU A 35 10.22 43.27 -10.09
N ALA A 36 10.52 43.15 -11.38
CA ALA A 36 10.31 41.91 -12.16
C ALA A 36 11.14 40.77 -11.52
N VAL A 37 10.48 39.90 -10.80
CA VAL A 37 11.08 38.66 -10.35
C VAL A 37 10.99 37.68 -11.54
N PHE A 38 12.14 37.29 -12.08
CA PHE A 38 12.23 36.22 -13.06
C PHE A 38 11.72 34.94 -12.43
N THR A 39 10.47 34.58 -12.68
CA THR A 39 9.98 33.22 -12.39
C THR A 39 10.36 32.32 -13.55
N PRO A 40 11.20 31.29 -13.36
CA PRO A 40 11.48 30.33 -14.40
C PRO A 40 10.15 29.72 -14.91
N LYS A 41 9.99 29.66 -16.23
CA LYS A 41 8.83 29.01 -16.86
C LYS A 41 8.75 27.58 -16.31
N ALA A 42 7.61 27.19 -15.73
CA ALA A 42 7.43 25.82 -15.24
C ALA A 42 7.73 24.81 -16.35
N ALA A 43 8.46 23.76 -16.03
CA ALA A 43 8.77 22.71 -16.99
C ALA A 43 7.46 22.13 -17.56
N LYS A 44 7.41 21.96 -18.88
CA LYS A 44 6.26 21.34 -19.55
C LYS A 44 6.14 19.88 -19.10
N THR A 45 4.94 19.46 -18.65
CA THR A 45 4.71 18.10 -18.20
C THR A 45 4.81 17.13 -19.38
N VAL A 46 5.50 16.03 -19.19
CA VAL A 46 5.59 14.92 -20.16
C VAL A 46 4.62 13.84 -19.74
N PRO A 47 3.77 13.32 -20.64
CA PRO A 47 2.87 12.22 -20.30
C PRO A 47 3.65 10.93 -20.01
N PHE A 48 3.22 10.21 -18.98
CA PHE A 48 3.65 8.84 -18.61
C PHE A 48 5.18 8.61 -18.61
N TRP A 49 5.91 9.58 -18.06
CA TRP A 49 7.38 9.49 -17.99
C TRP A 49 7.85 8.38 -17.03
N PRO A 50 8.99 7.71 -17.35
CA PRO A 50 9.57 6.74 -16.43
C PRO A 50 10.14 7.45 -15.20
N ALA A 51 9.80 6.95 -14.02
CA ALA A 51 10.15 7.55 -12.74
C ALA A 51 11.23 6.75 -12.02
N ARG A 52 12.29 7.43 -11.61
CA ARG A 52 13.27 6.94 -10.65
C ARG A 52 12.81 7.27 -9.23
N VAL A 53 12.72 6.26 -8.37
CA VAL A 53 12.30 6.42 -6.96
C VAL A 53 13.53 6.52 -6.07
N THR A 54 13.67 7.63 -5.34
CA THR A 54 14.72 7.82 -4.33
C THR A 54 14.09 8.09 -2.97
N THR A 55 14.67 7.56 -1.89
CA THR A 55 14.26 7.94 -0.54
C THR A 55 14.78 9.34 -0.24
N LEU A 56 13.87 10.25 0.06
CA LEU A 56 14.17 11.64 0.40
C LEU A 56 14.48 11.80 1.89
N ALA A 57 13.67 11.18 2.76
CA ALA A 57 13.84 11.20 4.21
C ALA A 57 13.13 10.02 4.89
N GLY A 58 13.58 9.68 6.09
CA GLY A 58 13.01 8.61 6.93
C GLY A 58 13.83 7.32 6.92
N ASP A 59 14.19 6.80 8.10
CA ASP A 59 14.89 5.52 8.26
C ASP A 59 13.94 4.30 8.12
N GLY A 60 12.61 4.52 8.10
CA GLY A 60 11.58 3.49 7.99
C GLY A 60 11.11 2.93 9.34
N ILE A 61 11.57 3.51 10.44
CA ILE A 61 11.09 3.19 11.79
C ILE A 61 10.08 4.28 12.20
N PRO A 62 8.89 3.92 12.69
CA PRO A 62 7.93 4.91 13.16
C PRO A 62 8.50 5.75 14.31
N GLY A 63 8.23 7.06 14.31
CA GLY A 63 8.67 7.97 15.36
C GLY A 63 8.74 9.42 14.93
N ALA A 64 9.28 10.30 15.80
CA ALA A 64 9.34 11.75 15.62
C ALA A 64 10.77 12.32 15.73
N LEU A 65 11.75 11.59 15.23
CA LEU A 65 13.15 12.03 15.32
C LEU A 65 13.43 13.10 14.26
N ASP A 66 13.84 14.29 14.69
CA ASP A 66 14.39 15.36 13.87
C ASP A 66 15.87 15.12 13.59
N GLY A 67 16.46 15.80 12.60
CA GLY A 67 17.87 15.72 12.22
C GLY A 67 18.10 15.41 10.75
N PRO A 68 19.24 14.77 10.38
CA PRO A 68 19.54 14.47 8.98
C PRO A 68 18.47 13.57 8.34
N ALA A 69 18.13 13.83 7.08
CA ALA A 69 17.06 13.13 6.36
C ALA A 69 17.14 11.60 6.45
N ALA A 70 18.34 11.01 6.32
CA ALA A 70 18.53 9.56 6.31
C ALA A 70 18.28 8.87 7.67
N SER A 71 18.39 9.60 8.78
CA SER A 71 18.19 9.10 10.16
C SER A 71 16.94 9.67 10.83
N SER A 72 16.23 10.57 10.17
CA SER A 72 14.96 11.10 10.68
C SER A 72 13.88 10.02 10.72
N ARG A 73 12.85 10.25 11.54
CA ARG A 73 11.70 9.33 11.66
C ARG A 73 10.40 10.07 11.49
N PHE A 74 9.47 9.40 10.85
CA PHE A 74 8.09 9.82 10.66
C PHE A 74 7.16 8.72 11.18
N ASP A 75 5.96 9.14 11.60
CA ASP A 75 4.94 8.20 12.07
C ASP A 75 3.60 8.54 11.41
N ASP A 76 3.28 7.84 10.31
CA ASP A 76 2.15 8.09 9.42
C ASP A 76 2.24 9.45 8.68
N PRO A 77 3.35 9.71 7.92
CA PRO A 77 3.44 10.90 7.08
C PRO A 77 2.33 10.89 6.03
N PHE A 78 1.50 11.96 6.01
CA PHE A 78 0.29 11.99 5.19
C PHE A 78 0.34 13.11 4.14
N GLY A 79 0.02 14.34 4.48
CA GLY A 79 0.01 15.48 3.57
C GLY A 79 1.42 16.00 3.28
N VAL A 80 1.65 16.45 2.05
CA VAL A 80 2.90 17.07 1.61
C VAL A 80 2.62 18.39 0.90
N ALA A 81 3.36 19.46 1.24
CA ALA A 81 3.31 20.73 0.55
C ALA A 81 4.72 21.31 0.42
N LEU A 82 4.96 22.11 -0.63
CA LEU A 82 6.24 22.78 -0.88
C LEU A 82 6.09 24.31 -0.79
N ASP A 83 7.05 24.95 -0.13
CA ASP A 83 7.11 26.42 -0.16
C ASP A 83 7.90 26.95 -1.38
N SER A 84 7.89 28.27 -1.52
CA SER A 84 8.61 28.92 -2.62
C SER A 84 10.14 28.85 -2.51
N LYS A 85 10.69 28.41 -1.37
CA LYS A 85 12.13 28.29 -1.10
C LYS A 85 12.63 26.85 -1.25
N GLY A 86 11.72 25.89 -1.51
CA GLY A 86 12.05 24.46 -1.67
C GLY A 86 12.05 23.68 -0.36
N HIS A 87 11.51 24.23 0.75
CA HIS A 87 11.23 23.42 1.92
C HIS A 87 10.00 22.55 1.64
N ILE A 88 10.04 21.32 2.14
CA ILE A 88 8.95 20.36 2.07
C ILE A 88 8.32 20.30 3.46
N TYR A 89 7.01 20.52 3.51
CA TYR A 89 6.22 20.40 4.74
C TYR A 89 5.44 19.10 4.73
N ILE A 90 5.35 18.45 5.89
CA ILE A 90 4.72 17.14 6.04
C ILE A 90 3.80 17.14 7.25
N ALA A 91 2.54 16.71 7.07
CA ALA A 91 1.66 16.34 8.16
C ALA A 91 2.05 14.94 8.64
N ASP A 92 2.62 14.85 9.83
CA ASP A 92 3.09 13.62 10.46
C ASP A 92 2.11 13.22 11.56
N ALA A 93 1.19 12.31 11.24
CA ALA A 93 -0.11 12.16 11.89
C ALA A 93 -0.23 10.99 12.85
N GLY A 94 0.75 10.12 12.97
CA GLY A 94 0.72 8.98 13.87
C GLY A 94 0.55 9.39 15.35
N ASP A 95 1.38 8.87 16.23
CA ASP A 95 1.41 9.34 17.63
C ASP A 95 2.12 10.69 17.78
N THR A 96 2.77 11.17 16.72
CA THR A 96 3.55 12.42 16.70
C THR A 96 2.67 13.67 16.63
N ASN A 97 1.61 13.66 15.83
CA ASN A 97 0.65 14.76 15.64
C ASN A 97 1.33 16.12 15.37
N ARG A 98 2.24 16.18 14.37
CA ARG A 98 3.09 17.34 14.08
C ARG A 98 3.05 17.73 12.62
N ILE A 99 3.41 18.97 12.36
CA ILE A 99 3.83 19.43 11.03
C ILE A 99 5.36 19.49 11.03
N ARG A 100 5.99 18.71 10.14
CA ARG A 100 7.43 18.60 9.99
C ARG A 100 7.88 19.33 8.74
N THR A 101 9.16 19.69 8.68
CA THR A 101 9.79 20.30 7.50
C THR A 101 11.05 19.55 7.12
N ILE A 102 11.33 19.50 5.82
CA ILE A 102 12.63 19.11 5.27
C ILE A 102 13.19 20.33 4.57
N ALA A 103 14.31 20.85 5.03
CA ALA A 103 15.01 21.95 4.40
C ALA A 103 15.75 21.49 3.12
N PRO A 104 16.14 22.41 2.21
CA PRO A 104 16.88 22.04 0.99
C PRO A 104 18.21 21.32 1.25
N ASP A 105 18.83 21.50 2.42
CA ASP A 105 20.03 20.80 2.84
C ASP A 105 19.75 19.37 3.37
N GLY A 106 18.48 18.92 3.42
CA GLY A 106 18.06 17.64 3.93
C GLY A 106 17.85 17.58 5.45
N THR A 107 17.89 18.70 6.16
CA THR A 107 17.60 18.71 7.59
C THR A 107 16.10 18.62 7.84
N VAL A 108 15.66 17.65 8.66
CA VAL A 108 14.29 17.48 9.12
C VAL A 108 14.10 18.15 10.47
N ALA A 109 13.04 18.94 10.61
CA ALA A 109 12.69 19.64 11.86
C ALA A 109 11.18 19.63 12.10
N THR A 110 10.77 19.76 13.36
CA THR A 110 9.38 19.99 13.76
C THR A 110 9.05 21.48 13.57
N PHE A 111 8.06 21.80 12.75
CA PHE A 111 7.58 23.17 12.48
C PHE A 111 6.49 23.60 13.49
N ALA A 112 5.48 22.75 13.69
CA ALA A 112 4.39 23.02 14.62
C ALA A 112 3.80 21.72 15.19
N GLY A 113 3.16 21.81 16.35
CA GLY A 113 2.58 20.66 17.03
C GLY A 113 3.55 19.97 17.97
N SER A 114 3.00 19.26 18.98
CA SER A 114 3.79 18.58 20.01
C SER A 114 3.18 17.25 20.45
N SER A 115 1.93 17.26 20.84
CA SER A 115 1.16 16.11 21.31
C SER A 115 -0.23 16.11 20.69
N GLU A 116 -0.97 15.04 20.86
CA GLU A 116 -2.37 14.98 20.48
C GLU A 116 -3.18 16.00 21.30
N GLY A 117 -3.99 16.82 20.60
CA GLY A 117 -4.84 17.82 21.25
C GLY A 117 -5.41 18.84 20.28
N PHE A 118 -6.24 19.75 20.79
CA PHE A 118 -6.86 20.85 20.07
C PHE A 118 -6.49 22.18 20.70
N LYS A 119 -5.33 22.73 20.32
CA LYS A 119 -4.80 23.95 20.93
C LYS A 119 -4.16 24.85 19.88
N ASP A 120 -4.55 26.13 19.86
CA ASP A 120 -3.89 27.19 19.14
C ASP A 120 -2.59 27.60 19.87
N GLY A 121 -1.60 28.13 19.17
CA GLY A 121 -0.33 28.57 19.76
C GLY A 121 0.77 28.74 18.71
N VAL A 122 1.99 29.08 19.12
CA VAL A 122 3.13 29.28 18.22
C VAL A 122 3.99 28.02 18.20
N GLY A 123 4.26 27.50 17.00
CA GLY A 123 5.14 26.36 16.79
C GLY A 123 4.72 25.12 17.64
N THR A 124 5.62 24.63 18.48
CA THR A 124 5.39 23.47 19.34
C THR A 124 4.46 23.72 20.53
N ALA A 125 4.04 24.97 20.79
CA ALA A 125 3.01 25.27 21.78
C ALA A 125 1.59 24.96 21.28
N ALA A 126 1.40 24.76 19.98
CA ALA A 126 0.16 24.26 19.38
C ALA A 126 0.03 22.74 19.53
N ALA A 127 -1.21 22.24 19.39
CA ALA A 127 -1.50 20.81 19.35
C ALA A 127 -2.50 20.47 18.24
N PHE A 128 -2.28 19.33 17.59
CA PHE A 128 -3.13 18.76 16.54
C PHE A 128 -3.60 17.36 16.93
N ASN A 129 -4.60 16.86 16.24
CA ASN A 129 -5.00 15.46 16.31
C ASN A 129 -5.15 14.89 14.92
N THR A 130 -4.23 14.02 14.55
CA THR A 130 -4.23 13.35 13.24
C THR A 130 -4.26 14.36 12.07
N PRO A 131 -3.31 15.32 12.01
CA PRO A 131 -3.22 16.24 10.88
C PRO A 131 -3.04 15.44 9.59
N SER A 132 -3.80 15.76 8.55
CA SER A 132 -3.81 15.01 7.28
C SER A 132 -3.32 15.88 6.12
N SER A 133 -4.17 16.40 5.26
CA SER A 133 -3.73 17.25 4.16
C SER A 133 -3.25 18.61 4.62
N ILE A 134 -2.28 19.17 3.89
CA ILE A 134 -1.75 20.52 4.08
C ILE A 134 -1.60 21.21 2.73
N ALA A 135 -1.84 22.53 2.69
CA ALA A 135 -1.64 23.34 1.50
C ALA A 135 -1.29 24.79 1.84
N PHE A 136 -0.45 25.43 1.02
CA PHE A 136 -0.12 26.83 1.13
C PHE A 136 -1.08 27.73 0.37
N ASP A 137 -1.36 28.93 0.91
CA ASP A 137 -1.85 30.04 0.10
C ASP A 137 -0.67 30.81 -0.55
N HIS A 138 -1.00 31.75 -1.45
CA HIS A 138 -0.01 32.59 -2.12
C HIS A 138 0.69 33.57 -1.16
N GLU A 139 0.10 33.85 0.00
CA GLU A 139 0.69 34.65 1.06
C GLU A 139 1.71 33.86 1.90
N GLY A 140 1.76 32.52 1.74
CA GLY A 140 2.66 31.60 2.46
C GLY A 140 2.14 31.18 3.83
N ASN A 141 0.84 31.28 4.09
CA ASN A 141 0.22 30.61 5.22
C ASN A 141 -0.06 29.15 4.86
N LEU A 142 0.14 28.25 5.81
CA LEU A 142 -0.13 26.82 5.65
C LEU A 142 -1.46 26.47 6.31
N TYR A 143 -2.34 25.84 5.54
CA TYR A 143 -3.61 25.32 6.04
C TYR A 143 -3.47 23.82 6.32
N VAL A 144 -4.13 23.35 7.38
CA VAL A 144 -4.02 21.97 7.87
C VAL A 144 -5.43 21.41 8.10
N ALA A 145 -5.72 20.26 7.52
CA ALA A 145 -6.88 19.45 7.89
C ALA A 145 -6.55 18.70 9.20
N ASP A 146 -7.05 19.20 10.31
CA ASP A 146 -6.86 18.66 11.67
C ASP A 146 -7.97 17.63 11.93
N THR A 147 -7.82 16.46 11.29
CA THR A 147 -8.86 15.44 11.06
C THR A 147 -9.54 14.98 12.34
N GLY A 148 -8.75 14.59 13.34
CA GLY A 148 -9.27 14.09 14.62
C GLY A 148 -9.92 15.18 15.48
N ASN A 149 -9.61 16.46 15.20
CA ASN A 149 -10.23 17.62 15.83
C ASN A 149 -11.41 18.19 15.01
N HIS A 150 -11.79 17.55 13.91
CA HIS A 150 -12.92 17.99 13.07
C HIS A 150 -12.81 19.47 12.69
N ALA A 151 -11.60 19.98 12.39
CA ALA A 151 -11.33 21.39 12.20
C ALA A 151 -10.32 21.64 11.06
N ILE A 152 -10.34 22.87 10.54
CA ILE A 152 -9.29 23.37 9.64
C ILE A 152 -8.49 24.44 10.39
N ARG A 153 -7.15 24.22 10.43
CA ARG A 153 -6.21 25.10 11.10
C ARG A 153 -5.43 25.93 10.08
N LYS A 154 -5.01 27.14 10.47
CA LYS A 154 -4.13 28.00 9.69
C LYS A 154 -2.84 28.22 10.49
N ILE A 155 -1.70 28.06 9.85
CA ILE A 155 -0.37 28.35 10.39
C ILE A 155 0.20 29.52 9.60
N ALA A 156 0.41 30.64 10.26
CA ALA A 156 1.04 31.81 9.65
C ALA A 156 2.56 31.58 9.44
N LYS A 157 3.23 32.44 8.67
CA LYS A 157 4.68 32.34 8.38
C LYS A 157 5.57 32.33 9.63
N ASP A 158 5.12 32.96 10.70
CA ASP A 158 5.82 32.99 11.99
C ASP A 158 5.60 31.73 12.85
N GLY A 159 4.85 30.74 12.33
CA GLY A 159 4.50 29.51 13.04
C GLY A 159 3.28 29.66 13.97
N THR A 160 2.57 30.78 13.96
CA THR A 160 1.34 30.94 14.75
C THR A 160 0.21 30.08 14.19
N VAL A 161 -0.27 29.12 14.96
CA VAL A 161 -1.38 28.23 14.64
C VAL A 161 -2.67 28.80 15.21
N THR A 162 -3.69 28.91 14.36
CA THR A 162 -5.06 29.35 14.74
C THR A 162 -6.09 28.43 14.12
N THR A 163 -7.26 28.31 14.74
CA THR A 163 -8.40 27.58 14.19
C THR A 163 -9.16 28.48 13.21
N LEU A 164 -9.17 28.08 11.91
CA LEU A 164 -9.91 28.80 10.86
C LEU A 164 -11.41 28.45 10.90
N ALA A 165 -11.75 27.16 10.98
CA ALA A 165 -13.14 26.69 11.03
C ALA A 165 -13.24 25.35 11.77
N GLY A 166 -14.40 25.08 12.38
CA GLY A 166 -14.65 23.92 13.23
C GLY A 166 -14.46 24.23 14.71
N ASP A 167 -15.29 23.61 15.58
CA ASP A 167 -15.28 23.81 17.04
C ASP A 167 -14.65 22.64 17.82
N GLY A 168 -14.13 21.63 17.11
CA GLY A 168 -13.62 20.38 17.69
C GLY A 168 -14.68 19.27 17.79
N SER A 169 -15.92 19.56 17.47
CA SER A 169 -17.02 18.60 17.54
C SER A 169 -17.40 18.10 16.14
N ARG A 170 -17.72 16.82 16.04
CA ARG A 170 -18.23 16.21 14.82
C ARG A 170 -19.58 16.81 14.43
N GLY A 171 -19.78 17.13 13.15
CA GLY A 171 -21.06 17.59 12.59
C GLY A 171 -20.96 17.89 11.10
N ASP A 172 -22.03 18.44 10.53
CA ASP A 172 -22.14 18.76 9.12
C ASP A 172 -22.68 20.19 8.84
N ASN A 173 -22.70 21.05 9.86
CA ASN A 173 -23.26 22.38 9.77
C ASN A 173 -22.37 23.33 8.96
N ASP A 174 -22.98 24.07 8.04
CA ASP A 174 -22.41 25.30 7.48
C ASP A 174 -22.42 26.41 8.52
N GLY A 175 -21.59 27.42 8.37
CA GLY A 175 -21.48 28.55 9.31
C GLY A 175 -20.17 29.31 9.20
N VAL A 176 -19.95 30.28 10.08
CA VAL A 176 -18.73 31.08 10.09
C VAL A 176 -17.76 30.62 11.17
N GLY A 177 -16.53 30.31 10.79
CA GLY A 177 -15.47 29.92 11.70
C GLY A 177 -15.85 28.73 12.59
N ARG A 178 -15.83 28.92 13.91
CA ARG A 178 -16.17 27.85 14.89
C ARG A 178 -17.67 27.48 14.93
N ALA A 179 -18.57 28.20 14.25
CA ALA A 179 -19.98 27.79 14.12
C ALA A 179 -20.18 26.69 13.09
N ALA A 180 -19.24 26.52 12.16
CA ALA A 180 -19.23 25.38 11.24
C ALA A 180 -18.73 24.10 11.90
N ARG A 181 -19.17 22.95 11.39
CA ARG A 181 -18.71 21.64 11.84
C ARG A 181 -18.33 20.74 10.67
N PHE A 182 -17.38 19.87 10.91
CA PHE A 182 -16.91 18.86 9.97
C PHE A 182 -16.97 17.46 10.62
N ASN A 183 -16.84 16.43 9.80
CA ASN A 183 -16.70 15.06 10.29
C ASN A 183 -15.41 14.44 9.71
N GLY A 184 -14.30 14.66 10.40
CA GLY A 184 -12.99 14.17 10.04
C GLY A 184 -12.54 14.64 8.64
N PRO A 185 -12.35 15.95 8.41
CA PRO A 185 -11.84 16.46 7.15
C PRO A 185 -10.43 15.92 6.90
N VAL A 186 -10.18 15.32 5.72
CA VAL A 186 -8.87 14.73 5.39
C VAL A 186 -8.17 15.54 4.31
N GLY A 187 -8.83 15.81 3.18
CA GLY A 187 -8.26 16.53 2.06
C GLY A 187 -8.54 18.03 2.12
N LEU A 188 -7.56 18.84 1.73
CA LEU A 188 -7.78 20.26 1.46
C LEU A 188 -6.91 20.77 0.31
N ALA A 189 -7.35 21.85 -0.33
CA ALA A 189 -6.61 22.63 -1.29
C ALA A 189 -6.93 24.11 -1.09
N VAL A 190 -6.01 25.00 -1.50
CA VAL A 190 -6.20 26.45 -1.44
C VAL A 190 -6.05 27.00 -2.86
N ASP A 191 -7.03 27.77 -3.32
CA ASP A 191 -6.96 28.40 -4.63
C ASP A 191 -6.19 29.74 -4.61
N ASP A 192 -5.93 30.29 -5.80
CA ASP A 192 -5.19 31.53 -5.97
C ASP A 192 -5.89 32.75 -5.34
N THR A 193 -7.18 32.64 -5.01
CA THR A 193 -7.94 33.68 -4.31
C THR A 193 -7.90 33.54 -2.80
N GLY A 194 -7.28 32.47 -2.27
CA GLY A 194 -7.20 32.18 -0.84
C GLY A 194 -8.44 31.51 -0.24
N VAL A 195 -9.31 30.97 -1.09
CA VAL A 195 -10.44 30.10 -0.67
C VAL A 195 -9.90 28.71 -0.37
N VAL A 196 -10.33 28.12 0.74
CA VAL A 196 -9.94 26.76 1.14
C VAL A 196 -11.07 25.79 0.77
N TRP A 197 -10.72 24.79 -0.01
CA TRP A 197 -11.59 23.68 -0.42
C TRP A 197 -11.31 22.46 0.45
N VAL A 198 -12.34 21.83 1.00
CA VAL A 198 -12.21 20.78 2.03
C VAL A 198 -13.00 19.55 1.62
N ALA A 199 -12.34 18.39 1.58
CA ALA A 199 -13.01 17.09 1.59
C ALA A 199 -13.44 16.78 3.04
N ASP A 200 -14.71 16.96 3.32
CA ASP A 200 -15.36 16.65 4.59
C ASP A 200 -15.71 15.16 4.59
N THR A 201 -14.67 14.35 4.80
CA THR A 201 -14.51 12.96 4.38
C THR A 201 -15.63 12.04 4.86
N TYR A 202 -15.98 12.10 6.14
CA TYR A 202 -17.03 11.22 6.69
C TYR A 202 -18.43 11.83 6.66
N ASN A 203 -18.57 13.04 6.07
CA ASN A 203 -19.83 13.61 5.64
C ASN A 203 -20.10 13.40 4.15
N ASP A 204 -19.15 12.81 3.39
CA ASP A 204 -19.23 12.60 1.94
C ASP A 204 -19.51 13.89 1.16
N ARG A 205 -18.88 15.00 1.56
CA ARG A 205 -19.13 16.33 1.01
C ARG A 205 -17.85 17.07 0.69
N ILE A 206 -18.00 18.00 -0.27
CA ILE A 206 -16.96 19.00 -0.55
C ILE A 206 -17.46 20.33 -0.01
N ARG A 207 -16.64 20.94 0.87
CA ARG A 207 -16.94 22.21 1.54
C ARG A 207 -15.99 23.30 1.04
N ARG A 208 -16.47 24.53 1.07
CA ARG A 208 -15.72 25.75 0.72
C ARG A 208 -15.63 26.63 1.95
N ILE A 209 -14.44 27.16 2.26
CA ILE A 209 -14.23 28.16 3.30
C ILE A 209 -13.77 29.44 2.62
N GLY A 210 -14.59 30.47 2.68
CA GLY A 210 -14.25 31.81 2.18
C GLY A 210 -13.17 32.48 3.02
N ARG A 211 -12.57 33.55 2.50
CA ARG A 211 -11.55 34.37 3.24
C ARG A 211 -12.10 34.97 4.54
N ASP A 212 -13.40 35.17 4.62
CA ASP A 212 -14.16 35.61 5.79
C ASP A 212 -14.42 34.50 6.81
N GLY A 213 -13.98 33.28 6.54
CA GLY A 213 -14.21 32.09 7.37
C GLY A 213 -15.59 31.46 7.21
N THR A 214 -16.40 31.91 6.23
CA THR A 214 -17.72 31.33 5.94
C THR A 214 -17.54 29.95 5.27
N VAL A 215 -18.08 28.90 5.90
CA VAL A 215 -18.11 27.53 5.41
C VAL A 215 -19.43 27.26 4.73
N THR A 216 -19.38 26.74 3.50
CA THR A 216 -20.55 26.32 2.72
C THR A 216 -20.35 24.96 2.08
N THR A 217 -21.42 24.17 1.97
CA THR A 217 -21.41 22.89 1.23
C THR A 217 -21.54 23.17 -0.27
N VAL A 218 -20.61 22.61 -1.07
CA VAL A 218 -20.57 22.82 -2.52
C VAL A 218 -21.17 21.65 -3.28
N ALA A 219 -20.80 20.42 -2.87
CA ALA A 219 -21.28 19.19 -3.51
C ALA A 219 -21.28 18.03 -2.51
N GLY A 220 -22.07 17.01 -2.83
CA GLY A 220 -22.24 15.82 -2.01
C GLY A 220 -23.58 15.78 -1.26
N GLY A 221 -24.20 14.62 -1.28
CA GLY A 221 -25.45 14.34 -0.57
C GLY A 221 -25.27 14.08 0.92
N ARG A 222 -26.31 13.58 1.57
CA ARG A 222 -26.26 13.19 3.00
C ARG A 222 -25.72 11.78 3.20
N ARG A 223 -25.57 11.01 2.13
CA ARG A 223 -25.17 9.60 2.16
C ARG A 223 -24.06 9.33 1.15
N PRO A 224 -23.23 8.32 1.41
CA PRO A 224 -22.25 7.88 0.42
C PRO A 224 -22.93 7.45 -0.88
N GLY A 225 -22.32 7.78 -2.00
CA GLY A 225 -22.80 7.45 -3.33
C GLY A 225 -21.74 7.73 -4.39
N ASN A 226 -22.05 7.40 -5.64
CA ASN A 226 -21.16 7.59 -6.79
C ASN A 226 -21.84 8.37 -7.95
N ALA A 227 -23.01 8.92 -7.71
CA ALA A 227 -23.76 9.63 -8.76
C ALA A 227 -23.04 10.91 -9.20
N ASP A 228 -23.01 11.16 -10.51
CA ASP A 228 -22.72 12.46 -11.09
C ASP A 228 -23.95 13.38 -10.93
N GLY A 229 -23.76 14.70 -10.91
CA GLY A 229 -24.86 15.64 -10.74
C GLY A 229 -24.39 17.01 -10.27
N ILE A 230 -25.34 17.90 -9.94
CA ILE A 230 -25.06 19.26 -9.49
C ILE A 230 -25.27 19.37 -7.98
N GLY A 231 -24.28 19.86 -7.26
CA GLY A 231 -24.36 20.15 -5.83
C GLY A 231 -24.76 18.91 -5.01
N ALA A 232 -25.86 18.96 -4.29
CA ALA A 232 -26.34 17.88 -3.44
C ALA A 232 -26.87 16.64 -4.20
N ALA A 233 -27.08 16.73 -5.52
CA ALA A 233 -27.47 15.59 -6.35
C ALA A 233 -26.28 14.67 -6.66
N ALA A 234 -25.06 15.18 -6.53
CA ALA A 234 -23.85 14.36 -6.64
C ALA A 234 -23.62 13.53 -5.36
N GLY A 235 -23.03 12.34 -5.54
CA GLY A 235 -22.64 11.48 -4.44
C GLY A 235 -21.13 11.31 -4.39
N PHE A 236 -20.55 11.23 -3.20
CA PHE A 236 -19.18 10.83 -2.91
C PHE A 236 -19.17 9.72 -1.87
N ASP A 237 -18.05 9.01 -1.79
CA ASP A 237 -17.80 8.04 -0.74
C ASP A 237 -16.40 8.22 -0.17
N THR A 238 -16.33 8.76 1.05
CA THR A 238 -15.06 8.96 1.75
C THR A 238 -14.04 9.75 0.89
N PRO A 239 -14.40 10.95 0.35
CA PRO A 239 -13.45 11.77 -0.42
C PRO A 239 -12.28 12.17 0.48
N SER A 240 -11.03 11.98 0.02
CA SER A 240 -9.84 12.16 0.88
C SER A 240 -8.79 13.13 0.37
N ALA A 241 -8.87 13.57 -0.89
CA ALA A 241 -7.96 14.59 -1.41
C ALA A 241 -8.67 15.51 -2.40
N ILE A 242 -8.19 16.75 -2.50
CA ILE A 242 -8.64 17.76 -3.46
C ILE A 242 -7.42 18.39 -4.12
N ALA A 243 -7.52 18.67 -5.41
CA ALA A 243 -6.63 19.58 -6.13
C ALA A 243 -7.49 20.62 -6.86
N VAL A 244 -7.01 21.87 -6.91
CA VAL A 244 -7.70 22.99 -7.56
C VAL A 244 -6.89 23.48 -8.75
N ALA A 245 -7.55 23.63 -9.89
CA ALA A 245 -6.99 24.19 -11.10
C ALA A 245 -7.07 25.74 -11.07
N THR A 246 -6.28 26.40 -11.91
CA THR A 246 -6.26 27.87 -12.01
C THR A 246 -7.58 28.48 -12.49
N ASP A 247 -8.41 27.70 -13.18
CA ASP A 247 -9.76 28.08 -13.61
C ASP A 247 -10.84 27.84 -12.54
N GLY A 248 -10.45 27.37 -11.33
CA GLY A 248 -11.34 27.05 -10.24
C GLY A 248 -11.98 25.64 -10.31
N THR A 249 -11.67 24.84 -11.34
CA THR A 249 -12.07 23.45 -11.40
C THR A 249 -11.41 22.64 -10.28
N LEU A 250 -12.21 21.81 -9.59
CA LEU A 250 -11.69 20.91 -8.56
C LEU A 250 -11.58 19.48 -9.08
N TYR A 251 -10.53 18.78 -8.65
CA TYR A 251 -10.40 17.34 -8.76
C TYR A 251 -10.43 16.72 -7.37
N VAL A 252 -11.24 15.68 -7.19
CA VAL A 252 -11.48 15.03 -5.91
C VAL A 252 -11.10 13.56 -6.00
N ALA A 253 -10.27 13.09 -5.08
CA ALA A 253 -10.06 11.66 -4.86
C ALA A 253 -11.23 11.09 -4.06
N ASP A 254 -12.14 10.43 -4.76
CA ASP A 254 -13.33 9.77 -4.22
C ASP A 254 -12.96 8.33 -3.83
N THR A 255 -12.27 8.21 -2.69
CA THR A 255 -11.50 7.04 -2.26
C THR A 255 -12.32 5.77 -2.17
N GLY A 256 -13.51 5.85 -1.58
CA GLY A 256 -14.40 4.70 -1.42
C GLY A 256 -14.99 4.20 -2.74
N ASN A 257 -15.14 5.09 -3.72
CA ASN A 257 -15.59 4.76 -5.08
C ASN A 257 -14.44 4.37 -6.02
N ASN A 258 -13.18 4.44 -5.59
CA ASN A 258 -12.00 4.26 -6.45
C ASN A 258 -12.01 5.18 -7.68
N ALA A 259 -12.50 6.40 -7.54
CA ALA A 259 -12.74 7.31 -8.64
C ALA A 259 -12.03 8.66 -8.45
N ILE A 260 -11.78 9.34 -9.56
CA ILE A 260 -11.44 10.76 -9.59
C ILE A 260 -12.65 11.51 -10.13
N ARG A 261 -13.13 12.48 -9.33
CA ARG A 261 -14.28 13.31 -9.69
C ARG A 261 -13.82 14.72 -10.01
N ARG A 262 -14.47 15.35 -10.97
CA ARG A 262 -14.26 16.73 -11.35
C ARG A 262 -15.46 17.56 -10.96
N ILE A 263 -15.25 18.73 -10.34
CA ILE A 263 -16.30 19.70 -10.02
C ILE A 263 -16.02 20.97 -10.81
N ALA A 264 -16.92 21.33 -11.69
CA ALA A 264 -16.86 22.56 -12.45
C ALA A 264 -17.31 23.78 -11.61
N GLY A 265 -17.01 24.99 -12.07
CA GLY A 265 -17.36 26.23 -11.35
C GLY A 265 -18.85 26.45 -11.09
N ASP A 266 -19.73 25.79 -11.86
CA ASP A 266 -21.19 25.77 -11.66
C ASP A 266 -21.68 24.72 -10.64
N GLY A 267 -20.77 23.95 -10.05
CA GLY A 267 -21.06 22.87 -9.10
C GLY A 267 -21.42 21.53 -9.75
N THR A 268 -21.25 21.40 -11.07
CA THR A 268 -21.46 20.13 -11.77
C THR A 268 -20.32 19.15 -11.44
N VAL A 269 -20.67 17.98 -10.92
CA VAL A 269 -19.74 16.87 -10.60
C VAL A 269 -19.82 15.83 -11.71
N THR A 270 -18.66 15.43 -12.22
CA THR A 270 -18.50 14.36 -13.22
C THR A 270 -17.38 13.42 -12.85
N THR A 271 -17.51 12.13 -13.18
CA THR A 271 -16.46 11.13 -13.03
C THR A 271 -15.50 11.21 -14.22
N VAL A 272 -14.20 11.45 -13.95
CA VAL A 272 -13.16 11.58 -14.98
C VAL A 272 -12.21 10.41 -15.05
N ALA A 273 -12.08 9.62 -13.98
CA ALA A 273 -11.34 8.37 -13.97
C ALA A 273 -11.93 7.40 -12.95
N MET A 274 -12.09 6.14 -13.34
CA MET A 274 -12.48 5.03 -12.46
C MET A 274 -12.05 3.70 -13.11
N PRO A 275 -11.89 2.60 -12.34
CA PRO A 275 -11.66 1.27 -12.90
C PRO A 275 -12.79 0.86 -13.84
N GLN A 276 -12.44 0.08 -14.87
CA GLN A 276 -13.45 -0.50 -15.76
C GLN A 276 -14.19 -1.65 -15.06
N GLU A 277 -15.46 -1.81 -15.37
CA GLU A 277 -16.25 -2.93 -14.86
C GLU A 277 -15.62 -4.27 -15.29
N GLY A 278 -15.45 -5.18 -14.34
CA GLY A 278 -14.80 -6.49 -14.57
C GLY A 278 -13.28 -6.46 -14.60
N GLU A 279 -12.64 -5.31 -14.43
CA GLU A 279 -11.19 -5.24 -14.30
C GLU A 279 -10.73 -5.96 -13.03
N ARG A 280 -10.03 -7.09 -13.21
CA ARG A 280 -9.65 -7.98 -12.10
C ARG A 280 -8.62 -7.36 -11.14
N ARG A 281 -7.78 -6.45 -11.65
CA ARG A 281 -6.67 -5.82 -10.89
C ARG A 281 -6.50 -4.35 -11.30
N PRO A 282 -7.46 -3.48 -10.93
CA PRO A 282 -7.38 -2.09 -11.33
C PRO A 282 -6.17 -1.39 -10.71
N VAL A 283 -5.51 -0.54 -11.49
CA VAL A 283 -4.38 0.27 -11.02
C VAL A 283 -4.86 1.45 -10.17
N LEU A 284 -6.05 1.99 -10.44
CA LEU A 284 -6.67 3.04 -9.66
C LEU A 284 -7.49 2.43 -8.53
N ARG A 285 -6.88 2.30 -7.36
CA ARG A 285 -7.52 1.77 -6.15
C ARG A 285 -7.21 2.66 -4.96
N ARG A 286 -8.27 3.10 -4.26
CA ARG A 286 -8.20 3.97 -3.09
C ARG A 286 -7.28 5.18 -3.34
N PRO A 287 -7.62 6.07 -4.30
CA PRO A 287 -6.89 7.32 -4.47
C PRO A 287 -6.91 8.09 -3.14
N ALA A 288 -5.73 8.52 -2.66
CA ALA A 288 -5.57 9.15 -1.36
C ALA A 288 -4.87 10.51 -1.43
N GLY A 289 -4.15 10.80 -2.50
CA GLY A 289 -3.48 12.07 -2.72
C GLY A 289 -3.56 12.51 -4.16
N LEU A 290 -3.63 13.82 -4.37
CA LEU A 290 -3.71 14.46 -5.69
C LEU A 290 -2.72 15.62 -5.78
N ALA A 291 -2.04 15.76 -6.93
CA ALA A 291 -1.23 16.91 -7.26
C ALA A 291 -1.44 17.30 -8.72
N LEU A 292 -1.89 18.52 -8.95
CA LEU A 292 -2.22 19.04 -10.27
C LEU A 292 -1.09 19.95 -10.78
N THR A 293 -0.65 19.76 -12.03
CA THR A 293 0.28 20.65 -12.70
C THR A 293 -0.46 21.82 -13.35
N ARG A 294 0.26 22.91 -13.64
CA ARG A 294 -0.33 24.08 -14.29
C ARG A 294 -0.85 23.83 -15.71
N ASP A 295 -0.31 22.82 -16.38
CA ASP A 295 -0.72 22.37 -17.72
C ASP A 295 -1.75 21.24 -17.69
N GLY A 296 -2.38 21.00 -16.53
CA GLY A 296 -3.58 20.18 -16.37
C GLY A 296 -3.35 18.67 -16.18
N TYR A 297 -2.11 18.21 -16.01
CA TYR A 297 -1.84 16.82 -15.64
C TYR A 297 -2.09 16.60 -14.15
N LEU A 298 -2.80 15.55 -13.81
CA LEU A 298 -3.08 15.18 -12.42
C LEU A 298 -2.30 13.93 -12.02
N TYR A 299 -1.47 14.05 -10.98
CA TYR A 299 -0.83 12.91 -10.34
C TYR A 299 -1.70 12.39 -9.20
N ILE A 300 -1.80 11.07 -9.09
CA ILE A 300 -2.70 10.37 -8.17
C ILE A 300 -1.88 9.37 -7.36
N ALA A 301 -1.88 9.50 -6.04
CA ALA A 301 -1.38 8.48 -5.13
C ALA A 301 -2.50 7.46 -4.86
N ALA A 302 -2.41 6.28 -5.48
CA ALA A 302 -3.35 5.17 -5.28
C ALA A 302 -2.81 4.27 -4.16
N SER A 303 -3.33 4.44 -2.95
CA SER A 303 -2.77 3.85 -1.72
C SER A 303 -2.87 2.33 -1.69
N SER A 304 -3.93 1.75 -2.23
CA SER A 304 -4.05 0.30 -2.38
C SER A 304 -3.29 -0.16 -3.62
N GLY A 305 -2.25 -0.98 -3.41
CA GLY A 305 -1.34 -1.41 -4.47
C GLY A 305 -0.12 -0.51 -4.65
N GLY A 306 -0.08 0.66 -3.98
CA GLY A 306 1.11 1.52 -3.91
C GLY A 306 1.46 2.24 -5.21
N ARG A 307 0.51 2.45 -6.11
CA ARG A 307 0.75 3.04 -7.44
C ARG A 307 0.76 4.56 -7.41
N ILE A 308 1.60 5.15 -8.26
CA ILE A 308 1.53 6.56 -8.63
C ILE A 308 1.05 6.62 -10.07
N LEU A 309 -0.11 7.23 -10.28
CA LEU A 309 -0.71 7.37 -11.61
C LEU A 309 -0.59 8.81 -12.09
N GLN A 310 -0.61 8.97 -13.39
CA GLN A 310 -0.80 10.26 -14.07
C GLN A 310 -2.08 10.20 -14.90
N LEU A 311 -2.93 11.19 -14.74
CA LEU A 311 -4.10 11.45 -15.57
C LEU A 311 -3.81 12.65 -16.46
N THR A 312 -3.99 12.50 -17.78
CA THR A 312 -3.78 13.59 -18.73
C THR A 312 -4.99 14.51 -18.81
N PRO A 313 -4.85 15.73 -19.35
CA PRO A 313 -5.98 16.63 -19.58
C PRO A 313 -7.09 16.02 -20.46
N GLU A 314 -6.72 15.08 -21.34
CA GLU A 314 -7.62 14.38 -22.26
C GLU A 314 -8.39 13.22 -21.59
N GLY A 315 -8.03 12.87 -20.32
CA GLY A 315 -8.71 11.84 -19.53
C GLY A 315 -8.07 10.45 -19.60
N GLU A 316 -6.90 10.31 -20.23
CA GLU A 316 -6.15 9.05 -20.17
C GLU A 316 -5.38 8.94 -18.85
N TYR A 317 -5.45 7.79 -18.15
CA TYR A 317 -4.66 7.58 -16.95
C TYR A 317 -3.90 6.26 -16.98
N ARG A 318 -2.67 6.27 -16.46
CA ARG A 318 -1.79 5.11 -16.33
C ARG A 318 -0.90 5.23 -15.08
N ALA A 319 -0.44 4.09 -14.57
CA ALA A 319 0.63 4.06 -13.58
C ALA A 319 1.96 4.49 -14.21
N LEU A 320 2.76 5.27 -13.48
CA LEU A 320 4.11 5.62 -13.91
C LEU A 320 4.98 4.37 -13.96
N GLN A 321 5.79 4.26 -15.02
CA GLN A 321 6.77 3.20 -15.16
C GLN A 321 7.93 3.44 -14.18
N ASP A 322 8.46 2.37 -13.62
CA ASP A 322 9.67 2.41 -12.80
C ASP A 322 10.89 2.32 -13.71
N ALA A 323 11.73 3.36 -13.69
CA ALA A 323 12.89 3.44 -14.55
C ALA A 323 13.98 2.41 -14.22
N ASP A 324 14.00 1.92 -12.99
CA ASP A 324 15.06 1.07 -12.43
C ASP A 324 14.61 -0.40 -12.21
N VAL A 325 13.30 -0.68 -12.39
CA VAL A 325 12.72 -2.02 -12.22
C VAL A 325 11.89 -2.35 -13.46
N PRO A 326 12.48 -3.02 -14.46
CA PRO A 326 11.73 -3.46 -15.63
C PRO A 326 10.68 -4.52 -15.26
N PRO A 327 9.64 -4.69 -16.07
CA PRO A 327 8.70 -5.78 -15.89
C PRO A 327 9.42 -7.13 -15.99
N ASP A 328 9.02 -8.06 -15.12
CA ASP A 328 9.57 -9.41 -15.13
C ASP A 328 9.06 -10.19 -16.36
N ALA A 329 9.99 -10.80 -17.08
CA ALA A 329 9.68 -11.51 -18.33
C ALA A 329 8.80 -12.76 -18.11
N ASP A 330 8.93 -13.40 -16.94
CA ASP A 330 8.15 -14.60 -16.58
C ASP A 330 6.75 -14.24 -16.06
N GLY A 331 6.47 -12.95 -15.78
CA GLY A 331 5.18 -12.44 -15.30
C GLY A 331 4.87 -12.72 -13.83
N PHE A 332 5.82 -13.23 -13.06
CA PHE A 332 5.66 -13.53 -11.63
C PHE A 332 6.29 -12.50 -10.70
N GLY A 333 7.18 -11.67 -11.21
CA GLY A 333 7.86 -10.60 -10.52
C GLY A 333 7.17 -9.24 -10.67
N PRO A 334 7.94 -8.13 -10.59
CA PRO A 334 7.45 -6.77 -10.79
C PRO A 334 6.82 -6.56 -12.17
N ASP A 335 5.81 -5.71 -12.24
CA ASP A 335 5.14 -5.33 -13.49
C ASP A 335 5.74 -4.08 -14.17
N GLY A 336 6.89 -3.61 -13.70
CA GLY A 336 7.60 -2.46 -14.24
C GLY A 336 7.00 -1.11 -13.88
N THR A 337 5.99 -1.04 -13.02
CA THR A 337 5.44 0.25 -12.57
C THR A 337 5.98 0.65 -11.20
N VAL A 338 5.94 1.95 -10.88
CA VAL A 338 6.27 2.46 -9.54
C VAL A 338 5.36 1.82 -8.51
N GLN A 339 5.96 1.21 -7.49
CA GLN A 339 5.25 0.61 -6.36
C GLN A 339 5.84 1.08 -5.04
N LEU A 340 5.07 1.91 -4.33
CA LEU A 340 5.31 2.30 -2.94
C LEU A 340 4.50 1.42 -1.98
N TYR A 341 4.60 1.65 -0.67
CA TYR A 341 3.92 0.79 0.31
C TYR A 341 2.55 1.32 0.74
N GLY A 342 2.40 2.63 0.88
CA GLY A 342 1.14 3.28 1.22
C GLY A 342 1.20 4.77 0.88
N PRO A 343 1.32 5.13 -0.42
CA PRO A 343 1.40 6.53 -0.80
C PRO A 343 0.11 7.27 -0.42
N ARG A 344 0.29 8.45 0.19
CA ARG A 344 -0.78 9.33 0.65
C ARG A 344 -0.67 10.69 -0.03
N GLY A 345 0.04 11.63 0.59
CA GLY A 345 0.27 12.95 0.02
C GLY A 345 1.26 12.92 -1.13
N ILE A 346 1.00 13.76 -2.12
CA ILE A 346 1.84 13.93 -3.29
C ILE A 346 1.91 15.42 -3.63
N ALA A 347 3.09 15.92 -4.00
CA ALA A 347 3.28 17.29 -4.45
C ALA A 347 4.24 17.34 -5.65
N VAL A 348 4.01 18.30 -6.56
CA VAL A 348 4.85 18.52 -7.75
C VAL A 348 5.96 19.50 -7.42
N GLU A 349 7.22 19.14 -7.69
CA GLU A 349 8.38 20.02 -7.60
C GLU A 349 8.47 20.96 -8.83
N ARG A 350 9.23 22.03 -8.72
CA ARG A 350 9.39 23.01 -9.81
C ARG A 350 9.99 22.46 -11.10
N ASP A 351 10.82 21.45 -10.98
CA ASP A 351 11.44 20.72 -12.11
C ASP A 351 10.54 19.64 -12.72
N GLY A 352 9.33 19.46 -12.16
CA GLY A 352 8.36 18.44 -12.57
C GLY A 352 8.55 17.07 -11.89
N GLY A 353 9.49 16.97 -10.94
CA GLY A 353 9.58 15.82 -10.03
C GLY A 353 8.41 15.78 -9.05
N LEU A 354 8.29 14.68 -8.31
CA LEU A 354 7.24 14.49 -7.31
C LEU A 354 7.85 14.18 -5.95
N VAL A 355 7.26 14.73 -4.90
CA VAL A 355 7.48 14.30 -3.52
C VAL A 355 6.26 13.53 -3.07
N VAL A 356 6.47 12.33 -2.53
CA VAL A 356 5.40 11.43 -2.10
C VAL A 356 5.64 11.00 -0.65
N ALA A 357 4.62 11.16 0.20
CA ALA A 357 4.59 10.58 1.53
C ALA A 357 4.16 9.11 1.43
N ASP A 358 5.01 8.20 1.87
CA ASP A 358 4.73 6.77 1.96
C ASP A 358 4.48 6.40 3.43
N ALA A 359 3.22 6.48 3.84
CA ALA A 359 2.80 6.34 5.23
C ALA A 359 3.18 4.98 5.82
N ASN A 360 2.96 3.90 5.08
CA ASN A 360 3.25 2.55 5.55
C ASN A 360 4.76 2.24 5.61
N ALA A 361 5.57 2.96 4.83
CA ALA A 361 7.02 2.86 4.87
C ALA A 361 7.67 3.81 5.89
N HIS A 362 6.90 4.73 6.48
CA HIS A 362 7.42 5.81 7.36
C HIS A 362 8.51 6.65 6.69
N ARG A 363 8.35 6.92 5.37
CA ARG A 363 9.34 7.61 4.52
C ARG A 363 8.70 8.64 3.59
N LEU A 364 9.55 9.56 3.13
CA LEU A 364 9.26 10.39 1.98
C LEU A 364 10.10 9.93 0.80
N HIS A 365 9.49 9.88 -0.38
CA HIS A 365 10.17 9.54 -1.63
C HIS A 365 10.13 10.71 -2.60
N ARG A 366 11.20 10.85 -3.39
CA ARG A 366 11.24 11.70 -4.58
C ARG A 366 11.16 10.81 -5.82
N LEU A 367 10.27 11.14 -6.72
CA LEU A 367 10.19 10.56 -8.05
C LEU A 367 10.72 11.59 -9.05
N SER A 368 11.78 11.23 -9.77
CA SER A 368 12.43 12.10 -10.75
C SER A 368 12.66 11.36 -12.07
N ARG A 369 12.84 12.11 -13.16
CA ARG A 369 13.26 11.50 -14.42
C ARG A 369 14.70 11.01 -14.30
N PRO A 370 15.02 9.78 -14.77
CA PRO A 370 16.40 9.30 -14.76
C PRO A 370 17.29 10.17 -15.64
N ARG A 371 18.51 10.46 -15.17
CA ARG A 371 19.52 11.17 -15.95
C ARG A 371 20.44 10.16 -16.62
N ALA A 372 20.89 10.48 -17.84
CA ALA A 372 21.80 9.62 -18.56
C ALA A 372 23.09 9.39 -17.77
N GLY A 373 23.50 8.11 -17.61
CA GLY A 373 24.72 7.72 -16.89
C GLY A 373 24.60 7.70 -15.35
N GLU A 374 23.45 8.02 -14.79
CA GLU A 374 23.20 7.95 -13.35
C GLU A 374 22.83 6.52 -12.94
N ALA A 375 23.58 5.94 -11.98
CA ALA A 375 23.29 4.59 -11.47
C ALA A 375 21.95 4.55 -10.69
N PRO A 376 21.22 3.43 -10.73
CA PRO A 376 20.03 3.24 -9.90
C PRO A 376 20.36 3.41 -8.41
N PRO A 377 19.53 4.13 -7.64
CA PRO A 377 19.72 4.26 -6.20
C PRO A 377 19.43 2.92 -5.50
N ALA A 378 20.12 2.70 -4.39
CA ALA A 378 19.77 1.58 -3.52
C ALA A 378 18.36 1.78 -2.96
N ARG A 379 17.50 0.77 -3.11
CA ARG A 379 16.15 0.79 -2.53
C ARG A 379 16.22 0.33 -1.08
N PRO A 380 15.73 1.13 -0.13
CA PRO A 380 15.74 0.72 1.26
C PRO A 380 14.79 -0.47 1.44
N GLN A 381 15.30 -1.50 2.10
CA GLN A 381 14.48 -2.63 2.51
C GLN A 381 13.55 -2.22 3.66
N PRO A 382 12.37 -2.87 3.80
CA PRO A 382 11.54 -2.73 4.98
C PRO A 382 12.34 -3.08 6.24
N VAL A 383 12.23 -2.22 7.26
CA VAL A 383 12.93 -2.45 8.54
C VAL A 383 12.08 -3.39 9.39
N ALA A 384 12.66 -4.52 9.80
CA ALA A 384 12.01 -5.44 10.71
C ALA A 384 12.06 -4.87 12.14
N VAL A 385 10.91 -4.52 12.69
CA VAL A 385 10.77 -4.13 14.11
C VAL A 385 10.45 -5.38 14.90
N ARG A 386 11.45 -5.92 15.64
CA ARG A 386 11.24 -7.09 16.49
C ARG A 386 10.45 -6.69 17.74
N ARG A 387 9.40 -7.41 18.03
CA ARG A 387 8.63 -7.27 19.28
C ARG A 387 9.12 -8.34 20.27
N GLU A 388 9.46 -7.94 21.49
CA GLU A 388 10.01 -8.85 22.50
C GLU A 388 8.96 -9.32 23.51
N ALA A 389 7.90 -8.56 23.72
CA ALA A 389 6.85 -8.90 24.68
C ALA A 389 5.85 -9.91 24.07
N PRO A 390 5.39 -10.89 24.85
CA PRO A 390 4.32 -11.78 24.42
C PRO A 390 3.08 -11.00 24.01
N MET A 391 2.48 -11.39 22.87
CA MET A 391 1.27 -10.75 22.33
C MET A 391 0.03 -11.56 22.63
N PRO A 392 -1.08 -10.89 22.99
CA PRO A 392 -2.36 -11.55 23.15
C PRO A 392 -2.89 -12.01 21.81
N TRP A 393 -3.75 -13.04 21.82
CA TRP A 393 -4.43 -13.54 20.64
C TRP A 393 -5.56 -12.60 20.19
N PRO A 394 -5.93 -12.58 18.89
CA PRO A 394 -6.98 -11.71 18.35
C PRO A 394 -8.40 -12.15 18.72
N VAL A 395 -8.57 -13.22 19.46
CA VAL A 395 -9.84 -13.77 19.94
C VAL A 395 -9.72 -14.16 21.40
N GLY A 396 -10.85 -14.21 22.11
CA GLY A 396 -10.84 -14.51 23.54
C GLY A 396 -10.87 -16.03 23.84
N PRO A 397 -10.24 -16.44 24.95
CA PRO A 397 -9.37 -15.68 25.84
C PRO A 397 -8.04 -15.30 25.19
N GLN A 398 -7.58 -14.05 25.39
CA GLN A 398 -6.41 -13.54 24.67
C GLN A 398 -5.07 -14.06 25.21
N ASP A 399 -5.07 -14.64 26.39
CA ASP A 399 -3.92 -15.17 27.14
C ASP A 399 -3.74 -16.69 27.03
N THR A 400 -4.55 -17.35 26.21
CA THR A 400 -4.50 -18.80 25.95
C THR A 400 -4.27 -19.08 24.46
N VAL A 401 -3.60 -20.19 24.18
CA VAL A 401 -3.34 -20.64 22.81
C VAL A 401 -4.63 -20.96 22.05
N HIS A 402 -4.68 -20.55 20.80
CA HIS A 402 -5.75 -20.86 19.86
C HIS A 402 -5.26 -21.71 18.69
N GLU A 403 -6.15 -22.50 18.10
CA GLU A 403 -5.86 -23.33 16.93
C GLU A 403 -5.50 -22.44 15.74
N VAL A 404 -4.32 -22.67 15.13
CA VAL A 404 -3.88 -22.03 13.89
C VAL A 404 -4.40 -22.88 12.72
N VAL A 405 -5.20 -22.29 11.84
CA VAL A 405 -5.87 -23.02 10.76
C VAL A 405 -5.36 -22.66 9.36
N GLY A 406 -4.42 -21.72 9.27
CA GLY A 406 -3.69 -21.34 8.06
C GLY A 406 -2.49 -20.46 8.40
N VAL A 407 -1.39 -20.63 7.67
CA VAL A 407 -0.16 -19.83 7.82
C VAL A 407 0.19 -19.12 6.53
N MET A 408 1.02 -18.08 6.63
CA MET A 408 1.47 -17.32 5.47
C MET A 408 2.20 -18.19 4.45
N GLY A 409 1.95 -17.91 3.16
CA GLY A 409 2.59 -18.61 2.05
C GLY A 409 1.82 -19.81 1.51
N GLU A 410 0.77 -20.27 2.16
CA GLU A 410 -0.07 -21.35 1.62
C GLU A 410 -0.74 -20.94 0.30
N VAL A 411 -0.86 -21.89 -0.62
CA VAL A 411 -1.63 -21.69 -1.85
C VAL A 411 -3.11 -21.60 -1.57
N ARG A 412 -3.77 -20.60 -2.10
CA ARG A 412 -5.22 -20.44 -2.07
C ARG A 412 -5.79 -20.46 -3.48
N GLY A 413 -6.94 -21.13 -3.65
CA GLY A 413 -7.70 -21.11 -4.88
C GLY A 413 -8.76 -20.01 -4.89
N SER A 414 -9.32 -19.74 -6.07
CA SER A 414 -10.46 -18.84 -6.23
C SER A 414 -11.78 -19.59 -6.11
N TYR A 415 -12.86 -18.86 -5.76
CA TYR A 415 -14.22 -19.39 -5.81
C TYR A 415 -14.68 -19.79 -7.22
N ASN A 416 -13.95 -19.33 -8.27
CA ASN A 416 -14.19 -19.68 -9.67
C ASN A 416 -13.50 -20.98 -10.11
N GLY A 417 -12.79 -21.67 -9.20
CA GLY A 417 -12.17 -22.97 -9.45
C GLY A 417 -10.68 -22.93 -9.78
N ASP A 418 -10.01 -21.77 -9.78
CA ASP A 418 -8.57 -21.68 -9.94
C ASP A 418 -7.87 -22.27 -8.70
N SER A 419 -6.98 -23.24 -8.90
CA SER A 419 -6.29 -23.92 -7.80
C SER A 419 -5.12 -23.11 -7.22
N ARG A 420 -4.62 -22.11 -7.94
CA ARG A 420 -3.46 -21.29 -7.58
C ARG A 420 -3.75 -19.83 -7.91
N ASP A 421 -4.66 -19.22 -7.14
CA ASP A 421 -5.09 -17.84 -7.37
C ASP A 421 -4.18 -16.83 -6.67
N HIS A 422 -3.82 -17.11 -5.41
CA HIS A 422 -2.96 -16.23 -4.61
C HIS A 422 -2.32 -16.98 -3.44
N PHE A 423 -1.33 -16.35 -2.80
CA PHE A 423 -0.80 -16.77 -1.51
C PHE A 423 -1.74 -16.39 -0.38
N HIS A 424 -1.85 -17.23 0.63
CA HIS A 424 -2.35 -16.85 1.94
C HIS A 424 -1.40 -15.83 2.57
N ALA A 425 -1.87 -14.61 2.81
CA ALA A 425 -1.01 -13.49 3.19
C ALA A 425 -0.73 -13.42 4.70
N GLY A 426 -1.45 -14.17 5.53
CA GLY A 426 -1.43 -13.98 6.97
C GLY A 426 -1.52 -15.26 7.79
N LEU A 427 -2.07 -15.10 9.00
CA LEU A 427 -2.30 -16.14 10.00
C LEU A 427 -3.80 -16.29 10.25
N ASP A 428 -4.34 -17.49 10.05
CA ASP A 428 -5.73 -17.80 10.38
C ASP A 428 -5.83 -18.37 11.81
N VAL A 429 -6.54 -17.67 12.68
CA VAL A 429 -6.78 -18.07 14.06
C VAL A 429 -8.24 -18.51 14.22
N ARG A 430 -8.45 -19.76 14.60
CA ARG A 430 -9.78 -20.38 14.75
C ARG A 430 -10.58 -19.71 15.87
N ALA A 431 -11.85 -19.42 15.57
CA ALA A 431 -12.83 -19.01 16.56
C ALA A 431 -14.25 -19.31 16.07
N ASP A 432 -15.21 -19.40 16.99
CA ASP A 432 -16.60 -19.63 16.64
C ASP A 432 -17.24 -18.43 15.95
N VAL A 433 -18.18 -18.68 15.05
CA VAL A 433 -18.96 -17.63 14.39
C VAL A 433 -19.68 -16.78 15.44
N GLY A 434 -19.48 -15.46 15.39
CA GLY A 434 -20.01 -14.51 16.36
C GLY A 434 -19.10 -14.24 17.55
N ALA A 435 -18.00 -14.98 17.75
CA ALA A 435 -16.98 -14.63 18.73
C ALA A 435 -16.39 -13.25 18.45
N ARG A 436 -15.98 -12.53 19.49
CA ARG A 436 -15.38 -11.19 19.35
C ARG A 436 -13.97 -11.28 18.79
N VAL A 437 -13.69 -10.42 17.84
CA VAL A 437 -12.33 -10.10 17.39
C VAL A 437 -11.84 -8.92 18.22
N LEU A 438 -10.64 -9.05 18.78
CA LEU A 438 -10.07 -8.12 19.75
C LEU A 438 -8.75 -7.55 19.23
N ALA A 439 -8.48 -6.28 19.54
CA ALA A 439 -7.19 -5.66 19.26
C ALA A 439 -6.07 -6.34 20.06
N VAL A 440 -4.94 -6.64 19.39
CA VAL A 440 -3.81 -7.33 20.02
C VAL A 440 -2.71 -6.39 20.51
N PHE A 441 -2.72 -5.12 20.08
CA PHE A 441 -1.86 -4.05 20.62
C PHE A 441 -2.50 -2.68 20.42
N PRO A 442 -2.05 -1.65 21.16
CA PRO A 442 -2.56 -0.30 20.99
C PRO A 442 -2.29 0.20 19.59
N SER A 443 -3.29 0.73 18.92
CA SER A 443 -3.15 1.22 17.55
C SER A 443 -4.09 2.37 17.25
N LYS A 444 -3.69 3.19 16.26
CA LYS A 444 -4.45 4.28 15.71
C LYS A 444 -4.79 3.98 14.24
N VAL A 445 -6.00 4.29 13.82
CA VAL A 445 -6.43 4.14 12.43
C VAL A 445 -5.73 5.19 11.57
N SER A 446 -4.92 4.76 10.61
CA SER A 446 -4.16 5.61 9.69
C SER A 446 -4.90 5.84 8.36
N ASP A 447 -5.56 4.83 7.81
CA ASP A 447 -6.22 4.91 6.51
C ASP A 447 -7.58 5.61 6.62
N PRO A 448 -7.91 6.62 5.79
CA PRO A 448 -9.26 7.19 5.73
C PRO A 448 -10.35 6.17 5.39
N TYR A 449 -10.00 5.12 4.65
CA TYR A 449 -10.86 4.00 4.28
C TYR A 449 -10.34 2.70 4.91
N ALA A 450 -10.29 2.66 6.26
CA ALA A 450 -9.63 1.60 7.03
C ALA A 450 -10.35 0.26 6.98
N ASN A 451 -11.66 0.23 6.75
CA ASN A 451 -12.47 -0.99 6.69
C ASN A 451 -13.12 -1.18 5.31
N TRP A 452 -13.34 -2.44 4.93
CA TRP A 452 -13.86 -2.82 3.61
C TRP A 452 -14.75 -4.05 3.66
N GLY A 453 -15.42 -4.34 2.54
CA GLY A 453 -16.14 -5.60 2.32
C GLY A 453 -17.36 -5.79 3.22
N PHE A 454 -18.09 -4.71 3.55
CA PHE A 454 -19.27 -4.78 4.42
C PHE A 454 -20.17 -5.95 4.04
N ASP A 455 -20.50 -6.79 5.03
CA ASP A 455 -21.35 -8.00 4.94
C ASP A 455 -20.83 -9.10 4.00
N SER A 456 -19.58 -9.00 3.52
CA SER A 456 -18.91 -10.05 2.76
C SER A 456 -18.08 -10.97 3.67
N LEU A 457 -17.70 -12.14 3.13
CA LEU A 457 -16.80 -13.06 3.84
C LEU A 457 -15.40 -12.48 4.03
N SER A 458 -14.96 -11.53 3.18
CA SER A 458 -13.69 -10.85 3.26
C SER A 458 -13.77 -9.49 3.97
N GLU A 459 -14.84 -9.23 4.72
CA GLU A 459 -14.95 -7.99 5.50
C GLU A 459 -13.82 -7.88 6.51
N GLY A 460 -13.16 -6.71 6.56
CA GLY A 460 -12.00 -6.50 7.39
C GLY A 460 -11.73 -5.05 7.78
N LEU A 461 -10.76 -4.89 8.68
CA LEU A 461 -10.28 -3.62 9.23
C LEU A 461 -8.76 -3.61 9.29
N SER A 462 -8.14 -2.55 8.76
CA SER A 462 -6.71 -2.25 8.98
C SER A 462 -6.54 -1.39 10.22
N LEU A 463 -5.69 -1.84 11.12
CA LEU A 463 -5.42 -1.17 12.39
C LEU A 463 -3.93 -1.25 12.72
N GLY A 464 -3.21 -0.13 12.59
CA GLY A 464 -1.76 -0.10 12.69
C GLY A 464 -1.11 -1.03 11.65
N PRO A 465 -0.16 -1.89 12.04
CA PRO A 465 0.50 -2.81 11.13
C PRO A 465 -0.28 -4.12 10.87
N LEU A 466 -1.50 -4.27 11.38
CA LEU A 466 -2.34 -5.46 11.16
C LEU A 466 -3.59 -5.15 10.34
N SER A 467 -3.98 -6.12 9.52
CA SER A 467 -5.33 -6.21 8.99
C SER A 467 -6.04 -7.42 9.59
N TYR A 468 -7.22 -7.20 10.14
CA TYR A 468 -8.11 -8.23 10.70
C TYR A 468 -9.21 -8.49 9.68
N ILE A 469 -9.32 -9.72 9.20
CA ILE A 469 -10.25 -10.10 8.10
C ILE A 469 -11.14 -11.24 8.56
N HIS A 470 -12.22 -11.49 7.84
CA HIS A 470 -13.26 -12.49 8.12
C HIS A 470 -14.10 -12.18 9.35
N MET A 471 -14.37 -10.89 9.56
CA MET A 471 -15.21 -10.43 10.67
C MET A 471 -16.32 -9.48 10.20
N ARG A 472 -17.32 -9.27 11.04
CA ARG A 472 -18.28 -8.17 10.94
C ARG A 472 -17.71 -6.99 11.72
N VAL A 473 -17.14 -6.03 11.00
CA VAL A 473 -16.47 -4.88 11.61
C VAL A 473 -17.45 -4.06 12.47
N GLY A 474 -17.07 -3.81 13.72
CA GLY A 474 -17.76 -2.91 14.65
C GLY A 474 -19.16 -3.35 15.11
N ARG A 475 -19.62 -4.54 14.73
CA ARG A 475 -20.97 -5.00 15.05
C ARG A 475 -21.04 -6.50 15.39
N ASP A 476 -22.11 -6.86 16.09
CA ASP A 476 -22.45 -8.27 16.34
C ASP A 476 -23.21 -8.89 15.16
N SER A 477 -23.57 -10.18 15.31
CA SER A 477 -24.31 -10.93 14.28
C SER A 477 -25.72 -10.40 14.00
N ARG A 478 -26.27 -9.56 14.88
CA ARG A 478 -27.58 -8.89 14.74
C ARG A 478 -27.46 -7.47 14.18
N GLY A 479 -26.23 -7.01 13.89
CA GLY A 479 -25.94 -5.68 13.39
C GLY A 479 -25.90 -4.59 14.48
N LYS A 480 -25.91 -4.98 15.78
CA LYS A 480 -25.79 -4.03 16.88
C LYS A 480 -24.35 -3.54 17.00
N PRO A 481 -24.09 -2.22 17.12
CA PRO A 481 -22.75 -1.70 17.30
C PRO A 481 -22.11 -2.21 18.61
N LEU A 482 -20.83 -2.55 18.54
CA LEU A 482 -20.05 -3.00 19.70
C LEU A 482 -19.49 -1.83 20.50
N ASP A 483 -19.25 -0.70 19.83
CA ASP A 483 -18.58 0.46 20.41
C ASP A 483 -18.98 1.74 19.61
N PRO A 484 -19.14 2.92 20.25
CA PRO A 484 -19.51 4.16 19.58
C PRO A 484 -18.47 4.71 18.61
N ARG A 485 -17.22 4.21 18.63
CA ARG A 485 -16.17 4.54 17.65
C ARG A 485 -16.51 4.06 16.24
N PHE A 486 -17.36 3.05 16.11
CA PHE A 486 -17.87 2.56 14.83
C PHE A 486 -19.09 3.36 14.39
N GLN A 487 -18.94 4.11 13.29
CA GLN A 487 -20.05 4.88 12.71
C GLN A 487 -20.87 3.98 11.81
N LEU A 488 -22.03 3.52 12.27
CA LEU A 488 -22.96 2.73 11.47
C LEU A 488 -23.87 3.66 10.66
N LEU A 489 -23.93 3.45 9.36
CA LEU A 489 -24.97 4.02 8.49
C LEU A 489 -26.10 2.99 8.38
N LEU A 490 -27.33 3.46 8.62
CA LEU A 490 -28.51 2.60 8.62
C LEU A 490 -29.33 2.86 7.37
N VAL A 491 -29.96 1.84 6.83
CA VAL A 491 -30.96 1.97 5.77
C VAL A 491 -32.11 2.85 6.26
N GLU A 492 -32.46 3.91 5.52
CA GLU A 492 -33.49 4.87 5.96
C GLU A 492 -34.89 4.44 5.54
N GLU A 493 -35.04 3.72 4.42
CA GLU A 493 -36.33 3.41 3.83
C GLU A 493 -36.50 1.93 3.46
N GLY A 494 -37.72 1.51 3.20
CA GLY A 494 -38.05 0.17 2.73
C GLY A 494 -38.03 -0.91 3.82
N LYS A 495 -38.09 -2.19 3.40
CA LYS A 495 -38.18 -3.36 4.32
C LYS A 495 -36.92 -3.56 5.18
N ALA A 496 -35.80 -2.98 4.78
CA ALA A 496 -34.52 -3.08 5.51
C ALA A 496 -34.25 -1.90 6.45
N ARG A 497 -35.20 -0.97 6.58
CA ARG A 497 -35.05 0.23 7.45
C ARG A 497 -34.50 -0.09 8.81
N GLY A 498 -33.48 0.68 9.23
CA GLY A 498 -32.82 0.52 10.51
C GLY A 498 -31.76 -0.58 10.56
N ARG A 499 -31.55 -1.36 9.47
CA ARG A 499 -30.44 -2.30 9.38
C ARG A 499 -29.16 -1.55 8.96
N PRO A 500 -27.98 -1.95 9.47
CA PRO A 500 -26.72 -1.43 8.99
C PRO A 500 -26.54 -1.75 7.50
N GLU A 501 -26.12 -0.75 6.72
CA GLU A 501 -25.71 -0.91 5.32
C GLU A 501 -24.21 -0.62 5.14
N ARG A 502 -23.60 0.02 6.12
CA ARG A 502 -22.20 0.37 6.12
C ARG A 502 -21.68 0.62 7.54
N VAL A 503 -20.41 0.37 7.73
CA VAL A 503 -19.66 0.81 8.93
C VAL A 503 -18.49 1.67 8.48
N ARG A 504 -18.13 2.66 9.28
CA ARG A 504 -16.93 3.47 9.13
C ARG A 504 -16.13 3.50 10.41
N VAL A 505 -14.82 3.43 10.28
CA VAL A 505 -13.87 3.62 11.37
C VAL A 505 -13.00 4.82 11.00
N PRO A 506 -13.29 6.01 11.53
CA PRO A 506 -12.60 7.23 11.14
C PRO A 506 -11.09 7.18 11.40
N ARG A 507 -10.32 7.80 10.49
CA ARG A 507 -8.90 8.07 10.68
C ARG A 507 -8.67 8.79 12.01
N GLY A 508 -7.66 8.37 12.78
CA GLY A 508 -7.36 8.88 14.10
C GLY A 508 -8.05 8.13 15.24
N THR A 509 -9.01 7.24 14.95
CA THR A 509 -9.64 6.40 15.99
C THR A 509 -8.59 5.50 16.64
N ARG A 510 -8.59 5.45 17.98
CA ARG A 510 -7.66 4.65 18.78
C ARG A 510 -8.34 3.42 19.36
N PHE A 511 -7.60 2.31 19.38
CA PHE A 511 -7.98 1.06 20.03
C PHE A 511 -6.87 0.63 20.99
N ALA A 512 -7.24 0.23 22.18
CA ALA A 512 -6.36 -0.40 23.17
C ALA A 512 -6.37 -1.93 23.01
N VAL A 513 -5.42 -2.61 23.62
CA VAL A 513 -5.43 -4.09 23.71
C VAL A 513 -6.74 -4.56 24.35
N GLY A 514 -7.37 -5.55 23.75
CA GLY A 514 -8.65 -6.11 24.22
C GLY A 514 -9.90 -5.36 23.75
N ASP A 515 -9.75 -4.21 23.11
CA ASP A 515 -10.91 -3.51 22.53
C ASP A 515 -11.58 -4.37 21.44
N PRO A 516 -12.91 -4.45 21.40
CA PRO A 516 -13.63 -5.20 20.41
C PRO A 516 -13.58 -4.50 19.04
N LEU A 517 -13.09 -5.22 18.01
CA LEU A 517 -13.00 -4.74 16.64
C LEU A 517 -14.19 -5.19 15.78
N GLY A 518 -14.79 -6.33 16.12
CA GLY A 518 -15.88 -6.94 15.36
C GLY A 518 -16.25 -8.31 15.90
N THR A 519 -16.98 -9.08 15.09
CA THR A 519 -17.33 -10.48 15.38
C THR A 519 -17.05 -11.37 14.20
N ILE A 520 -16.55 -12.59 14.44
CA ILE A 520 -16.24 -13.59 13.42
C ILE A 520 -17.46 -13.83 12.52
N ASN A 521 -17.24 -13.78 11.21
CA ASN A 521 -18.27 -14.10 10.21
C ASN A 521 -18.35 -15.61 9.93
N ALA A 522 -18.98 -16.03 8.82
CA ALA A 522 -19.17 -17.44 8.48
C ALA A 522 -17.87 -18.21 8.19
N MET A 523 -16.72 -17.54 8.08
CA MET A 523 -15.42 -18.19 7.88
C MET A 523 -14.93 -18.95 9.13
N ALA A 524 -15.49 -18.66 10.31
CA ALA A 524 -15.16 -19.31 11.59
C ALA A 524 -13.67 -19.22 11.98
N HIS A 525 -13.02 -18.15 11.60
CA HIS A 525 -11.68 -17.75 12.02
C HIS A 525 -11.48 -16.25 11.75
N VAL A 526 -10.51 -15.64 12.39
CA VAL A 526 -9.97 -14.35 12.00
C VAL A 526 -8.66 -14.56 11.26
N HIS A 527 -8.50 -13.85 10.15
CA HIS A 527 -7.27 -13.79 9.38
C HIS A 527 -6.51 -12.51 9.74
N LEU A 528 -5.20 -12.63 10.00
CA LEU A 528 -4.32 -11.53 10.32
C LEU A 528 -3.24 -11.36 9.24
N ASP A 529 -3.31 -10.30 8.44
CA ASP A 529 -2.13 -9.84 7.69
C ASP A 529 -1.26 -8.98 8.60
N TYR A 530 0.05 -9.18 8.53
CA TYR A 530 1.02 -8.38 9.25
C TYR A 530 1.94 -7.63 8.30
N TYR A 531 2.07 -6.31 8.53
CA TYR A 531 2.87 -5.41 7.69
C TYR A 531 4.03 -4.82 8.48
N GLN A 532 5.23 -4.90 7.91
CA GLN A 532 6.41 -4.19 8.43
C GLN A 532 6.99 -3.29 7.33
N GLY A 533 7.09 -1.99 7.62
CA GLY A 533 7.50 -1.02 6.60
C GLY A 533 6.67 -1.11 5.32
N GLY A 534 5.40 -1.54 5.44
CA GLY A 534 4.46 -1.75 4.35
C GLY A 534 4.56 -3.09 3.60
N ALA A 535 5.60 -3.89 3.83
CA ALA A 535 5.70 -5.24 3.28
C ALA A 535 4.89 -6.24 4.11
N VAL A 536 4.22 -7.18 3.43
CA VAL A 536 3.56 -8.32 4.08
C VAL A 536 4.63 -9.30 4.57
N VAL A 537 4.68 -9.51 5.87
CA VAL A 537 5.66 -10.39 6.54
C VAL A 537 4.95 -11.46 7.35
N ASN A 538 5.68 -12.55 7.66
CA ASN A 538 5.08 -13.69 8.35
C ASN A 538 4.61 -13.31 9.76
N PRO A 539 3.29 -13.42 10.07
CA PRO A 539 2.75 -13.10 11.38
C PRO A 539 3.27 -13.99 12.52
N LEU A 540 3.86 -15.15 12.22
CA LEU A 540 4.50 -16.00 13.23
C LEU A 540 5.77 -15.36 13.84
N THR A 541 6.27 -14.26 13.25
CA THR A 541 7.29 -13.40 13.88
C THR A 541 6.76 -12.65 15.09
N LEU A 542 5.44 -12.58 15.27
CA LEU A 542 4.78 -12.01 16.44
C LEU A 542 4.75 -13.04 17.57
N PRO A 543 5.24 -12.70 18.78
CA PRO A 543 5.37 -13.65 19.87
C PRO A 543 4.02 -13.89 20.59
N PHE A 544 3.09 -14.59 19.95
CA PHE A 544 1.79 -14.90 20.56
C PHE A 544 1.93 -15.74 21.83
N VAL A 545 1.14 -15.39 22.86
CA VAL A 545 1.16 -16.07 24.15
C VAL A 545 0.95 -17.57 23.98
N GLY A 546 1.89 -18.37 24.52
CA GLY A 546 1.79 -19.83 24.59
C GLY A 546 1.88 -20.54 23.24
N PHE A 547 2.10 -19.84 22.11
CA PHE A 547 2.33 -20.50 20.81
C PHE A 547 3.65 -21.27 20.84
N THR A 548 3.59 -22.56 20.56
CA THR A 548 4.75 -23.47 20.43
C THR A 548 4.58 -24.30 19.18
N ASP A 549 5.71 -24.72 18.63
CA ASP A 549 5.76 -25.64 17.50
C ASP A 549 6.94 -26.59 17.67
N THR A 550 6.61 -27.83 18.04
CA THR A 550 7.58 -28.92 18.21
C THR A 550 7.36 -30.06 17.22
N VAL A 551 6.40 -29.90 16.31
CA VAL A 551 6.00 -30.93 15.35
C VAL A 551 6.74 -30.73 14.04
N ALA A 552 7.62 -31.67 13.69
CA ALA A 552 8.35 -31.59 12.43
C ALA A 552 7.43 -31.75 11.20
N PRO A 553 7.70 -31.03 10.10
CA PRO A 553 6.97 -31.16 8.85
C PRO A 553 7.00 -32.59 8.28
N ARG A 554 6.03 -32.92 7.45
CA ARG A 554 5.91 -34.23 6.79
C ARG A 554 5.97 -34.13 5.28
N ILE A 555 6.73 -35.01 4.65
CA ILE A 555 6.84 -35.14 3.19
C ILE A 555 6.06 -36.38 2.76
N ASN A 556 4.99 -36.18 1.99
CA ASN A 556 4.15 -37.26 1.47
C ASN A 556 4.78 -37.93 0.23
N SER A 557 5.37 -37.09 -0.67
CA SER A 557 6.01 -37.60 -1.89
C SER A 557 6.93 -36.58 -2.52
N ILE A 558 7.94 -37.11 -3.24
CA ILE A 558 8.82 -36.36 -4.13
C ILE A 558 8.60 -36.88 -5.54
N ALA A 559 8.45 -36.01 -6.53
CA ALA A 559 8.24 -36.39 -7.91
C ALA A 559 9.11 -35.48 -8.84
N LEU A 560 9.62 -36.06 -9.92
CA LEU A 560 10.30 -35.33 -10.98
C LEU A 560 9.40 -35.26 -12.20
N PHE A 561 9.47 -34.13 -12.90
CA PHE A 561 8.74 -33.88 -14.15
C PHE A 561 9.74 -33.38 -15.22
N ASP A 562 9.55 -33.79 -16.46
CA ASP A 562 10.30 -33.24 -17.58
C ASP A 562 9.77 -31.85 -17.97
N SER A 563 10.44 -31.21 -18.93
CA SER A 563 10.05 -29.87 -19.44
C SER A 563 8.67 -29.81 -20.10
N SER A 564 8.10 -30.97 -20.48
CA SER A 564 6.73 -31.09 -21.01
C SER A 564 5.68 -31.17 -19.90
N GLY A 565 6.09 -31.27 -18.61
CA GLY A 565 5.22 -31.52 -17.47
C GLY A 565 4.85 -32.99 -17.30
N THR A 566 5.53 -33.93 -17.98
CA THR A 566 5.29 -35.37 -17.82
C THR A 566 6.05 -35.90 -16.60
N ARG A 567 5.32 -36.56 -15.71
CA ARG A 567 5.91 -37.14 -14.50
C ARG A 567 6.82 -38.32 -14.83
N LEU A 568 8.06 -38.29 -14.40
CA LEU A 568 8.97 -39.41 -14.44
C LEU A 568 8.50 -40.52 -13.45
N ARG A 569 8.49 -41.75 -13.88
CA ARG A 569 8.02 -42.88 -13.07
C ARG A 569 9.11 -43.93 -12.91
N PRO A 570 9.22 -44.57 -11.71
CA PRO A 570 10.09 -45.74 -11.55
C PRO A 570 9.69 -46.86 -12.51
N PRO A 571 10.63 -47.72 -12.90
CA PRO A 571 10.34 -48.87 -13.71
C PRO A 571 9.22 -49.72 -13.07
N GLN A 572 8.23 -50.12 -13.87
CA GLN A 572 7.13 -50.97 -13.42
C GLN A 572 7.33 -52.40 -13.93
N GLY A 573 7.35 -53.36 -13.00
CA GLY A 573 7.35 -54.78 -13.35
C GLY A 573 5.95 -55.35 -13.42
N THR A 574 5.84 -56.47 -14.14
CA THR A 574 4.61 -57.28 -14.10
C THR A 574 4.70 -58.34 -13.00
N ARG A 575 3.56 -58.95 -12.63
CA ARG A 575 3.54 -60.05 -11.64
C ARG A 575 4.46 -61.21 -12.04
N LYS A 576 4.74 -61.39 -13.35
CA LYS A 576 5.61 -62.45 -13.88
C LYS A 576 7.07 -62.04 -14.02
N GLN A 577 7.34 -60.71 -14.08
CA GLN A 577 8.67 -60.12 -14.19
C GLN A 577 8.77 -58.92 -13.22
N PRO A 578 9.01 -59.15 -11.94
CA PRO A 578 9.17 -58.07 -10.99
C PRO A 578 10.46 -57.30 -11.27
N VAL A 579 10.38 -55.98 -11.24
CA VAL A 579 11.57 -55.11 -11.30
C VAL A 579 12.21 -55.11 -9.92
N LEU A 580 13.47 -55.52 -9.85
CA LEU A 580 14.24 -55.54 -8.59
C LEU A 580 14.73 -54.13 -8.20
N ASP A 581 15.14 -53.30 -9.18
CA ASP A 581 15.54 -51.93 -8.95
C ASP A 581 14.37 -50.94 -9.19
N LYS A 582 13.86 -50.41 -8.09
CA LYS A 582 12.74 -49.45 -8.07
C LYS A 582 13.18 -48.00 -8.09
N ARG A 583 14.47 -47.71 -8.26
CA ARG A 583 14.99 -46.34 -8.29
C ARG A 583 14.49 -45.60 -9.54
N LEU A 584 14.29 -44.30 -9.40
CA LEU A 584 13.86 -43.46 -10.52
C LEU A 584 15.02 -43.27 -11.49
N ARG A 585 14.83 -43.58 -12.77
CA ARG A 585 15.82 -43.36 -13.84
C ARG A 585 15.59 -41.99 -14.47
N VAL A 586 16.64 -41.17 -14.51
CA VAL A 586 16.60 -39.81 -15.02
C VAL A 586 17.62 -39.66 -16.16
N PRO A 587 17.18 -39.73 -17.42
CA PRO A 587 18.07 -39.51 -18.54
C PRO A 587 18.65 -38.09 -18.54
N ARG A 588 19.97 -37.96 -18.66
CA ARG A 588 20.66 -36.66 -18.82
C ARG A 588 20.21 -35.91 -20.08
N ALA A 589 19.76 -36.61 -21.09
CA ALA A 589 19.22 -36.04 -22.33
C ALA A 589 17.97 -35.17 -22.11
N LEU A 590 17.29 -35.28 -20.96
CA LEU A 590 16.19 -34.39 -20.59
C LEU A 590 16.67 -32.94 -20.36
N GLY A 591 17.96 -32.75 -20.08
CA GLY A 591 18.53 -31.42 -19.80
C GLY A 591 18.09 -30.88 -18.44
N GLU A 592 16.87 -30.43 -18.37
CA GLU A 592 16.26 -29.85 -17.16
C GLU A 592 15.00 -30.63 -16.73
N VAL A 593 14.82 -30.76 -15.43
CA VAL A 593 13.64 -31.37 -14.83
C VAL A 593 13.13 -30.50 -13.68
N ASN A 594 11.85 -30.65 -13.32
CA ASN A 594 11.24 -29.98 -12.18
C ASN A 594 11.06 -30.92 -11.00
N ILE A 595 11.37 -30.41 -9.80
CA ILE A 595 11.21 -31.13 -8.53
C ILE A 595 9.91 -30.68 -7.86
N VAL A 596 8.96 -31.59 -7.73
CA VAL A 596 7.68 -31.33 -7.06
C VAL A 596 7.62 -32.11 -5.75
N VAL A 597 7.39 -31.40 -4.65
CA VAL A 597 7.33 -31.94 -3.29
C VAL A 597 5.94 -31.76 -2.72
N ASP A 598 5.26 -32.86 -2.40
CA ASP A 598 4.02 -32.83 -1.63
C ASP A 598 4.38 -32.91 -0.14
N ALA A 599 4.22 -31.84 0.60
CA ALA A 599 4.59 -31.73 2.00
C ALA A 599 3.67 -30.77 2.76
N TYR A 600 3.59 -30.95 4.06
CA TYR A 600 2.81 -30.07 4.95
C TYR A 600 3.43 -30.01 6.34
N ASP A 601 2.98 -29.06 7.11
CA ASP A 601 3.35 -28.83 8.48
C ASP A 601 2.15 -28.99 9.42
N GLN A 602 2.41 -29.12 10.72
CA GLN A 602 1.44 -29.15 11.82
C GLN A 602 2.06 -28.47 13.03
N VAL A 603 1.26 -27.80 13.84
CA VAL A 603 1.70 -27.14 15.08
C VAL A 603 1.08 -27.78 16.31
N ASP A 604 1.71 -27.60 17.46
CA ASP A 604 1.20 -28.12 18.74
C ASP A 604 -0.23 -27.63 19.02
N GLY A 605 -1.05 -28.48 19.61
CA GLY A 605 -2.43 -28.15 19.97
C GLY A 605 -3.43 -28.16 18.82
N ASN A 606 -3.00 -28.31 17.58
CA ASN A 606 -3.90 -28.43 16.43
C ASN A 606 -4.52 -29.82 16.29
N LEU A 607 -5.68 -29.87 15.66
CA LEU A 607 -6.28 -31.18 15.29
C LEU A 607 -5.37 -31.93 14.29
N ALA A 608 -5.19 -33.23 14.45
CA ALA A 608 -4.30 -34.06 13.61
C ALA A 608 -4.61 -34.01 12.10
N ARG A 609 -5.84 -33.67 11.71
CA ARG A 609 -6.22 -33.46 10.30
C ARG A 609 -5.79 -32.13 9.72
N ARG A 610 -5.34 -31.18 10.55
CA ARG A 610 -4.95 -29.82 10.12
C ARG A 610 -3.59 -29.91 9.43
N ARG A 611 -3.54 -29.42 8.21
CA ARG A 611 -2.31 -29.32 7.41
C ARG A 611 -2.03 -27.86 7.14
N LEU A 612 -0.82 -27.43 7.45
CA LEU A 612 -0.32 -26.08 7.27
C LEU A 612 0.78 -26.05 6.21
N GLY A 613 1.07 -24.88 5.67
CA GLY A 613 2.18 -24.67 4.75
C GLY A 613 3.54 -24.74 5.42
N LEU A 614 4.58 -25.06 4.65
CA LEU A 614 5.98 -25.00 5.11
C LEU A 614 6.46 -23.56 5.26
N TYR A 615 7.44 -23.36 6.13
CA TYR A 615 8.17 -22.08 6.21
C TYR A 615 9.39 -22.04 5.28
N LYS A 616 10.11 -23.17 5.15
CA LYS A 616 11.28 -23.28 4.27
C LYS A 616 11.23 -24.56 3.45
N LEU A 617 11.73 -24.43 2.22
CA LEU A 617 11.93 -25.60 1.34
C LEU A 617 13.24 -25.44 0.57
N GLY A 618 13.90 -26.57 0.36
CA GLY A 618 15.09 -26.68 -0.45
C GLY A 618 15.45 -28.13 -0.74
N TYR A 619 16.58 -28.35 -1.36
CA TYR A 619 17.05 -29.71 -1.66
C TYR A 619 18.57 -29.80 -1.61
N GLN A 620 19.06 -31.03 -1.48
CA GLN A 620 20.47 -31.41 -1.48
C GLN A 620 20.66 -32.64 -2.32
N LEU A 621 21.79 -32.76 -3.02
CA LEU A 621 22.14 -33.97 -3.77
C LEU A 621 23.26 -34.69 -3.07
N LEU A 622 23.09 -36.00 -2.84
CA LEU A 622 24.06 -36.90 -2.24
C LEU A 622 24.35 -38.03 -3.24
N ARG A 623 25.51 -38.65 -3.14
CA ARG A 623 25.78 -39.94 -3.78
C ARG A 623 25.06 -41.07 -3.03
N ALA A 624 24.93 -42.23 -3.65
CA ALA A 624 24.27 -43.37 -3.02
C ALA A 624 24.90 -43.84 -1.68
N ASP A 625 26.19 -43.58 -1.48
CA ASP A 625 26.91 -43.82 -0.24
C ASP A 625 26.72 -42.75 0.84
N GLY A 626 25.92 -41.72 0.56
CA GLY A 626 25.64 -40.58 1.45
C GLY A 626 26.68 -39.47 1.38
N THR A 627 27.71 -39.59 0.57
CA THR A 627 28.68 -38.51 0.36
C THR A 627 28.08 -37.34 -0.38
N VAL A 628 28.52 -36.13 -0.04
CA VAL A 628 27.95 -34.89 -0.63
C VAL A 628 28.49 -34.70 -2.05
N VAL A 629 27.61 -34.32 -2.96
CA VAL A 629 27.99 -33.90 -4.30
C VAL A 629 28.52 -32.46 -4.28
N PRO A 630 29.64 -32.14 -4.95
CA PRO A 630 30.14 -30.77 -5.05
C PRO A 630 29.08 -29.77 -5.49
N GLY A 631 28.98 -28.64 -4.77
CA GLY A 631 27.95 -27.62 -4.95
C GLY A 631 26.68 -27.86 -4.10
N TYR A 632 26.62 -28.98 -3.36
CA TYR A 632 25.53 -29.34 -2.43
C TYR A 632 26.03 -29.59 -1.01
N GLU A 633 27.11 -28.94 -0.59
CA GLU A 633 27.71 -29.10 0.77
C GLU A 633 26.69 -28.74 1.88
N ARG A 634 25.74 -27.87 1.54
CA ARG A 634 24.56 -27.54 2.35
C ARG A 634 23.32 -27.63 1.49
N PRO A 635 22.12 -27.84 2.08
CA PRO A 635 20.89 -27.77 1.33
C PRO A 635 20.75 -26.41 0.60
N LEU A 636 20.40 -26.46 -0.67
CA LEU A 636 20.04 -25.28 -1.45
C LEU A 636 18.61 -24.88 -1.04
N ILE A 637 18.49 -23.91 -0.14
CA ILE A 637 17.18 -23.37 0.25
C ILE A 637 16.66 -22.47 -0.84
N THR A 638 15.64 -22.91 -1.55
CA THR A 638 15.04 -22.22 -2.67
C THR A 638 13.87 -21.33 -2.26
N GLN A 639 13.10 -21.75 -1.24
CA GLN A 639 11.91 -21.04 -0.80
C GLN A 639 11.98 -20.73 0.69
N VAL A 640 11.67 -19.46 1.03
CA VAL A 640 11.50 -18.99 2.40
C VAL A 640 10.26 -18.10 2.44
N TYR A 641 9.30 -18.47 3.27
CA TYR A 641 8.01 -17.79 3.41
C TYR A 641 8.03 -16.78 4.57
N ASP A 642 9.02 -15.89 4.56
CA ASP A 642 9.17 -14.78 5.51
C ASP A 642 8.50 -13.49 5.01
N ARG A 643 8.44 -13.33 3.68
CA ARG A 643 7.84 -12.19 2.98
C ARG A 643 7.24 -12.66 1.66
N LEU A 644 6.05 -12.15 1.31
CA LEU A 644 5.39 -12.54 0.07
C LEU A 644 5.65 -11.54 -1.08
N PRO A 645 5.70 -12.04 -2.34
CA PRO A 645 5.68 -11.20 -3.52
C PRO A 645 4.39 -10.36 -3.59
N ARG A 646 4.53 -9.13 -4.11
CA ARG A 646 3.37 -8.28 -4.37
C ARG A 646 2.51 -8.76 -5.54
N ASN A 647 3.11 -9.49 -6.48
CA ASN A 647 2.39 -10.10 -7.60
C ASN A 647 1.71 -11.38 -7.11
N PRO A 648 0.36 -11.45 -7.07
CA PRO A 648 -0.34 -12.65 -6.62
C PRO A 648 -0.13 -13.85 -7.54
N ASP A 649 0.17 -13.66 -8.85
CA ASP A 649 0.48 -14.76 -9.78
C ASP A 649 1.80 -15.47 -9.45
N ALA A 650 2.65 -14.88 -8.60
CA ALA A 650 3.86 -15.49 -8.07
C ALA A 650 3.61 -16.86 -7.39
N VAL A 651 2.40 -17.10 -6.89
CA VAL A 651 1.98 -18.40 -6.36
C VAL A 651 2.13 -19.51 -7.41
N LYS A 652 1.96 -19.20 -8.69
CA LYS A 652 2.08 -20.14 -9.81
C LYS A 652 3.53 -20.53 -10.11
N ALA A 653 4.50 -19.69 -9.71
CA ALA A 653 5.92 -20.00 -9.86
C ALA A 653 6.38 -21.07 -8.87
N VAL A 654 5.86 -21.05 -7.63
CA VAL A 654 6.36 -21.89 -6.52
C VAL A 654 5.46 -23.07 -6.17
N TYR A 655 4.23 -23.13 -6.69
CA TYR A 655 3.32 -24.25 -6.51
C TYR A 655 2.98 -24.92 -7.84
N ALA A 656 3.10 -26.25 -7.88
CA ALA A 656 2.74 -27.04 -9.05
C ALA A 656 1.21 -27.06 -9.27
N PRO A 657 0.74 -27.28 -10.54
CA PRO A 657 -0.69 -27.34 -10.86
C PRO A 657 -1.48 -28.40 -10.09
N SER A 658 -0.77 -29.41 -9.53
CA SER A 658 -1.37 -30.47 -8.69
C SER A 658 -1.68 -30.04 -7.26
N SER A 659 -1.41 -28.79 -6.88
CA SER A 659 -1.80 -28.26 -5.57
C SER A 659 -3.33 -28.24 -5.45
N GLY A 660 -3.83 -28.68 -4.30
CA GLY A 660 -5.25 -28.70 -4.01
C GLY A 660 -5.79 -27.30 -3.78
N ILE A 661 -7.08 -27.09 -4.07
CA ILE A 661 -7.77 -25.84 -3.77
C ILE A 661 -7.99 -25.77 -2.26
N THR A 662 -7.46 -24.72 -1.64
CA THR A 662 -7.73 -24.41 -0.24
C THR A 662 -8.72 -23.26 -0.17
N VAL A 663 -10.00 -23.57 -0.36
CA VAL A 663 -11.13 -22.66 -0.18
C VAL A 663 -12.05 -23.19 0.91
N TYR A 664 -12.87 -22.31 1.48
CA TYR A 664 -13.86 -22.68 2.49
C TYR A 664 -14.71 -23.87 2.02
N GLY A 665 -14.77 -24.95 2.83
CA GLY A 665 -15.50 -26.16 2.52
C GLY A 665 -14.75 -27.21 1.69
N SER A 666 -13.52 -26.97 1.25
CA SER A 666 -12.71 -27.99 0.58
C SER A 666 -12.34 -29.14 1.56
N LYS A 667 -12.40 -30.39 1.08
CA LYS A 667 -12.19 -31.55 1.94
C LYS A 667 -10.72 -31.88 2.23
N SER A 668 -9.76 -31.42 1.43
CA SER A 668 -8.35 -31.71 1.60
C SER A 668 -7.48 -30.61 1.08
N THR A 669 -6.44 -30.25 1.83
CA THR A 669 -5.37 -29.36 1.41
C THR A 669 -4.20 -30.21 0.94
N ARG A 670 -3.69 -29.93 -0.25
CA ARG A 670 -2.47 -30.50 -0.79
C ARG A 670 -1.55 -29.37 -1.22
N PHE A 671 -0.36 -29.34 -0.64
CA PHE A 671 0.68 -28.37 -0.99
C PHE A 671 1.73 -29.09 -1.85
N ALA A 672 1.69 -28.88 -3.15
CA ALA A 672 2.65 -29.41 -4.11
C ALA A 672 3.62 -28.30 -4.52
N TYR A 673 4.74 -28.21 -3.82
CA TYR A 673 5.75 -27.19 -4.02
C TYR A 673 6.63 -27.49 -5.23
N ALA A 674 6.94 -26.50 -6.08
CA ALA A 674 8.00 -26.57 -7.09
C ALA A 674 9.34 -26.24 -6.41
N ALA A 675 10.03 -27.27 -5.89
CA ALA A 675 11.16 -27.09 -4.99
C ALA A 675 12.43 -26.50 -5.66
N ASP A 676 12.51 -26.51 -6.97
CA ASP A 676 13.52 -25.88 -7.81
C ASP A 676 13.26 -24.39 -8.09
N SER A 677 12.03 -23.93 -7.88
CA SER A 677 11.66 -22.52 -8.01
C SER A 677 12.04 -21.71 -6.77
N ARG A 678 12.40 -20.45 -6.99
CA ARG A 678 12.86 -19.55 -5.91
C ARG A 678 11.71 -18.68 -5.37
N LEU A 679 11.64 -18.58 -4.03
CA LEU A 679 10.89 -17.56 -3.30
C LEU A 679 11.77 -17.01 -2.18
N ARG A 680 12.26 -15.79 -2.32
CA ARG A 680 13.10 -15.11 -1.31
C ARG A 680 12.90 -13.61 -1.35
N ASP A 681 12.95 -12.99 -0.19
CA ASP A 681 12.92 -11.52 -0.02
C ASP A 681 11.71 -10.86 -0.70
N GLY A 682 10.59 -11.59 -0.81
CA GLY A 682 9.38 -11.10 -1.50
C GLY A 682 9.45 -11.18 -3.03
N GLU A 683 10.37 -11.96 -3.58
CA GLU A 683 10.47 -12.21 -5.02
C GLU A 683 10.30 -13.71 -5.32
N ALA A 684 9.56 -14.02 -6.38
CA ALA A 684 9.39 -15.38 -6.88
C ALA A 684 9.92 -15.49 -8.31
N LYS A 685 10.56 -16.63 -8.59
CA LYS A 685 11.06 -16.95 -9.93
C LYS A 685 10.95 -18.45 -10.17
N THR A 686 10.50 -18.82 -11.37
CA THR A 686 10.51 -20.21 -11.81
C THR A 686 11.94 -20.74 -11.91
N GLY A 687 12.14 -21.99 -11.57
CA GLY A 687 13.42 -22.68 -11.65
C GLY A 687 13.26 -24.08 -12.22
N SER A 688 14.39 -24.70 -12.50
CA SER A 688 14.52 -26.07 -12.96
C SER A 688 15.83 -26.65 -12.43
N TRP A 689 15.90 -27.96 -12.35
CA TRP A 689 17.10 -28.69 -11.93
C TRP A 689 17.82 -29.27 -13.16
N ASN A 690 19.03 -28.78 -13.41
CA ASN A 690 19.85 -29.22 -14.55
C ASN A 690 20.48 -30.58 -14.27
N VAL A 691 19.90 -31.63 -14.83
CA VAL A 691 20.42 -33.01 -14.69
C VAL A 691 21.49 -33.35 -15.73
N ALA A 692 21.59 -32.59 -16.83
CA ALA A 692 22.65 -32.80 -17.86
C ALA A 692 24.05 -32.49 -17.29
N ALA A 693 24.14 -31.60 -16.30
CA ALA A 693 25.41 -31.26 -15.66
C ALA A 693 25.94 -32.34 -14.71
N LEU A 694 25.12 -33.34 -14.34
CA LEU A 694 25.52 -34.41 -13.42
C LEU A 694 26.23 -35.54 -14.17
N ALA A 695 27.19 -36.17 -13.50
CA ALA A 695 27.81 -37.42 -14.01
C ALA A 695 26.78 -38.57 -13.92
N PRO A 696 26.84 -39.56 -14.87
CA PRO A 696 26.06 -40.78 -14.70
C PRO A 696 26.39 -41.47 -13.37
N GLY A 697 25.37 -42.00 -12.69
CA GLY A 697 25.58 -42.65 -11.41
C GLY A 697 24.32 -42.70 -10.51
N GLU A 698 24.52 -43.20 -9.32
CA GLU A 698 23.47 -43.34 -8.31
C GLU A 698 23.50 -42.19 -7.32
N TYR A 699 22.32 -41.61 -7.07
CA TYR A 699 22.16 -40.39 -6.25
C TYR A 699 20.98 -40.51 -5.31
N ILE A 700 20.98 -39.67 -4.30
CA ILE A 700 19.86 -39.42 -3.40
C ILE A 700 19.52 -37.93 -3.51
N LEU A 701 18.34 -37.60 -4.00
CA LEU A 701 17.78 -36.26 -3.90
C LEU A 701 17.10 -36.13 -2.54
N ARG A 702 17.70 -35.34 -1.64
CA ARG A 702 17.20 -35.07 -0.29
C ARG A 702 16.49 -33.77 -0.22
N ILE A 703 15.24 -33.76 0.20
CA ILE A 703 14.46 -32.56 0.42
C ILE A 703 14.68 -32.01 1.82
N HIS A 704 14.87 -30.71 1.92
CA HIS A 704 14.91 -29.95 3.17
C HIS A 704 13.61 -29.18 3.31
N ALA A 705 12.67 -29.69 4.12
CA ALA A 705 11.42 -29.03 4.45
C ALA A 705 11.44 -28.65 5.93
N ALA A 706 11.24 -27.36 6.25
CA ALA A 706 11.29 -26.88 7.62
C ALA A 706 10.08 -25.99 7.95
N ASP A 707 9.65 -26.00 9.22
CA ASP A 707 8.70 -25.08 9.79
C ASP A 707 9.32 -23.74 10.22
N PHE A 708 8.51 -22.88 10.81
CA PHE A 708 8.94 -21.59 11.35
C PHE A 708 9.82 -21.72 12.61
N ALA A 709 9.58 -22.76 13.44
CA ALA A 709 10.36 -23.03 14.65
C ALA A 709 11.75 -23.64 14.38
N GLY A 710 11.98 -24.11 13.14
CA GLY A 710 13.25 -24.70 12.69
C GLY A 710 13.27 -26.21 12.75
N GLN A 711 12.13 -26.87 13.02
CA GLN A 711 12.00 -28.32 12.91
C GLN A 711 12.12 -28.76 11.45
N VAL A 712 12.78 -29.87 11.16
CA VAL A 712 13.05 -30.35 9.80
C VAL A 712 12.44 -31.71 9.60
N ALA A 713 11.80 -31.94 8.45
CA ALA A 713 11.28 -33.24 8.08
C ALA A 713 12.40 -34.29 8.04
N LEU A 714 12.21 -35.40 8.75
CA LEU A 714 13.15 -36.51 8.79
C LEU A 714 12.72 -37.70 7.94
N GLU A 715 11.42 -37.92 7.81
CA GLU A 715 10.82 -39.00 7.04
C GLU A 715 10.37 -38.57 5.65
N GLY A 716 10.46 -39.45 4.67
CA GLY A 716 10.00 -39.21 3.30
C GLY A 716 10.85 -38.22 2.49
N ARG A 717 11.96 -37.73 3.05
CA ARG A 717 12.78 -36.66 2.47
C ARG A 717 13.73 -37.10 1.35
N ASP A 718 13.98 -38.38 1.19
CA ASP A 718 14.97 -38.93 0.27
C ASP A 718 14.30 -39.64 -0.92
N LEU A 719 14.71 -39.29 -2.14
CA LEU A 719 14.37 -39.95 -3.39
C LEU A 719 15.64 -40.54 -4.00
N ALA A 720 15.73 -41.89 -4.02
CA ALA A 720 16.82 -42.59 -4.70
C ALA A 720 16.60 -42.54 -6.23
N LEU A 721 17.63 -42.17 -6.98
CA LEU A 721 17.59 -42.03 -8.42
C LEU A 721 18.88 -42.48 -9.09
N VAL A 722 18.81 -42.76 -10.38
CA VAL A 722 19.96 -43.07 -11.26
C VAL A 722 19.96 -42.06 -12.39
N ILE A 723 21.06 -41.30 -12.52
CA ILE A 723 21.31 -40.43 -13.65
C ILE A 723 21.96 -41.25 -14.78
N GLU A 724 21.34 -41.29 -15.97
CA GLU A 724 21.78 -42.08 -17.14
C GLU A 724 22.28 -41.25 -18.31
#